data_1b5af722e4ed19ff51cae0ea162444dd
#
_entry.id   1b5af722e4ed19ff51cae0ea162444dd
#
_cell.length_a   1.000
_cell.length_b   1.000
_cell.length_c   1.000
_cell.angle_alpha   90.00
_cell.angle_beta   90.00
_cell.angle_gamma   90.00
#
_symmetry.space_group_name_H-M   'P 1'
#
loop_
_entity.id
_entity.type
_entity.pdbx_description
1 polymer ?
#
loop_
_entity_poly.entity_id
_entity_poly.type
_entity_poly.pdbx_seq_one_letter_code
_entity_poly.pdbx_strand_id
1 'polypeptide(L)'
;MSDDLVRWYSPTVTYVNGAPWEQVVATLGYNPSTLNPAKMWRTQPHLRVVVDFLARNVAQLGLHVYERMPDGGRVRADDSALAQLLRFVDGAITTYDLVYATVGDFALYDAAYWWLMQDSRVPTGYRLLRLPPTWVSQWPGDDSPFFASRFNVAFQGKVHTIPASIDGSPGVVRFGGYSPTAYIGSSSKVEALKATLLEQIEAARYRSQIWENGGRVSAVLERPVDAEPWSDRARDAFREDWYAKYTGKGPGAGGTPILEDGMKLTRVHFNAREQQFVEAAKLSLQTVASVYHVNPTMIGYTDGATYSNVREFSRMLYTDTLGPILRQVTERINKQLLPVMGLDPARFYAEFNIAEKLAGSFEEQAAVLSSSVGAPWLTPNEARARQNLPAIEGGDQLVVPLNVTVGGQASPRDSGTQNETPGAPDRATAAPLPTAKRAALPPAKSRRARTAATDAVAEVLAKFFEHQHKVLRGKKDKLPWDSERWDKELTADLLAVSRAEALRAATDALKDNRLGADAYDEARTVAYLTESSARKAEAINEGTRKRLQDAVDALDDWDDEDGEPPNPYDKVLVDEADGHAHTWGAVVAGFAIGFGVTEAARQNGGKKATKTWIVTSSNPRESHAAMDGETVPIDGTFSNGLDWPASCGDPDEVAGCQCEVSVSW
;
A
#
# COMPACT_ATOMS: atom_id res chain seq x y z
N MET A 1 36.41 42.82 10.40
CA MET A 1 34.96 42.65 10.22
C MET A 1 34.65 41.34 9.46
N SER A 2 35.29 40.24 9.80
CA SER A 2 35.14 39.00 9.06
C SER A 2 35.11 37.72 9.90
N ASP A 3 35.33 37.78 11.21
CA ASP A 3 35.41 36.57 12.03
C ASP A 3 34.15 36.26 12.87
N ASP A 4 33.21 37.18 12.98
CA ASP A 4 32.00 36.96 13.79
C ASP A 4 30.82 36.33 13.05
N LEU A 5 30.86 36.23 11.73
CA LEU A 5 29.79 35.68 10.91
C LEU A 5 29.75 34.14 10.89
N VAL A 6 30.83 33.49 11.33
CA VAL A 6 30.90 32.01 11.34
C VAL A 6 30.30 31.40 12.62
N ARG A 7 30.09 32.21 13.67
CA ARG A 7 29.66 31.73 14.98
C ARG A 7 28.16 31.48 15.13
N TRP A 8 27.32 31.89 14.19
CA TRP A 8 25.84 31.76 14.29
C TRP A 8 25.25 30.52 13.60
N TYR A 9 26.08 29.67 13.03
CA TYR A 9 25.69 28.30 12.70
C TYR A 9 25.90 27.42 13.91
N SER A 10 25.19 27.69 15.03
CA SER A 10 25.01 26.67 16.03
C SER A 10 24.04 25.67 15.47
N PRO A 11 24.47 24.44 15.12
CA PRO A 11 23.50 23.36 14.93
C PRO A 11 22.69 23.28 16.20
N THR A 12 21.38 23.21 16.08
CA THR A 12 20.48 22.99 17.22
C THR A 12 21.04 21.78 17.96
N VAL A 13 21.54 21.97 19.19
CA VAL A 13 22.14 20.88 19.97
C VAL A 13 21.05 19.86 20.24
N THR A 14 21.15 18.69 19.61
CA THR A 14 20.21 17.61 19.82
C THR A 14 20.68 16.79 21.02
N TYR A 15 19.79 16.57 21.99
CA TYR A 15 20.09 15.75 23.16
C TYR A 15 19.61 14.33 22.95
N VAL A 16 20.47 13.37 23.28
CA VAL A 16 20.13 11.94 23.35
C VAL A 16 20.42 11.48 24.77
N ASN A 17 19.42 10.97 25.46
CA ASN A 17 19.52 10.56 26.87
C ASN A 17 20.09 11.63 27.81
N GLY A 18 19.76 12.91 27.54
CA GLY A 18 20.22 14.04 28.37
C GLY A 18 21.64 14.52 28.08
N ALA A 19 22.38 13.91 27.19
CA ALA A 19 23.68 14.37 26.73
C ALA A 19 23.58 15.08 25.36
N PRO A 20 24.39 16.13 25.13
CA PRO A 20 24.48 16.71 23.79
C PRO A 20 24.86 15.66 22.76
N TRP A 21 24.18 15.69 21.61
CA TRP A 21 24.43 14.73 20.52
C TRP A 21 25.91 14.65 20.11
N GLU A 22 26.60 15.78 20.07
CA GLU A 22 28.03 15.84 19.75
C GLU A 22 28.88 14.98 20.71
N GLN A 23 28.53 14.93 22.00
CA GLN A 23 29.24 14.09 22.97
C GLN A 23 28.97 12.60 22.76
N VAL A 24 27.73 12.26 22.45
CA VAL A 24 27.35 10.87 22.15
C VAL A 24 28.09 10.38 20.90
N VAL A 25 28.13 11.19 19.87
CA VAL A 25 28.80 10.84 18.60
C VAL A 25 30.32 10.83 18.76
N ALA A 26 30.90 11.74 19.54
CA ALA A 26 32.33 11.71 19.86
C ALA A 26 32.74 10.45 20.62
N THR A 27 31.88 9.97 21.52
CA THR A 27 32.11 8.71 22.25
C THR A 27 32.09 7.48 21.30
N LEU A 28 31.30 7.56 20.20
CA LEU A 28 31.24 6.56 19.15
C LEU A 28 32.36 6.67 18.10
N GLY A 29 33.29 7.62 18.26
CA GLY A 29 34.41 7.83 17.34
C GLY A 29 34.05 8.53 16.03
N TYR A 30 32.90 9.20 15.96
CA TYR A 30 32.48 10.02 14.82
C TYR A 30 32.66 11.49 15.08
N ASN A 31 33.04 12.25 14.04
CA ASN A 31 33.03 13.71 14.09
C ASN A 31 31.60 14.22 13.82
N PRO A 32 30.87 14.78 14.81
CA PRO A 32 29.48 15.23 14.67
C PRO A 32 29.27 16.24 13.54
N SER A 33 30.26 17.10 13.29
CA SER A 33 30.19 18.13 12.26
C SER A 33 30.12 17.57 10.83
N THR A 34 30.46 16.29 10.63
CA THR A 34 30.41 15.64 9.32
C THR A 34 29.07 14.94 9.01
N LEU A 35 28.19 14.82 10.01
CA LEU A 35 26.92 14.11 9.89
C LEU A 35 25.76 15.08 9.67
N ASN A 36 25.70 15.68 8.49
CA ASN A 36 24.59 16.53 8.07
C ASN A 36 23.52 15.72 7.30
N PRO A 37 22.28 16.23 7.19
CA PRO A 37 21.19 15.55 6.49
C PRO A 37 21.51 15.14 5.05
N ALA A 38 22.26 15.96 4.31
CA ALA A 38 22.67 15.65 2.93
C ALA A 38 23.62 14.45 2.86
N LYS A 39 24.55 14.32 3.81
CA LYS A 39 25.45 13.17 3.88
C LYS A 39 24.69 11.91 4.28
N MET A 40 23.80 12.02 5.26
CA MET A 40 22.93 10.91 5.67
C MET A 40 22.10 10.40 4.49
N TRP A 41 21.43 11.29 3.76
CA TRP A 41 20.65 10.91 2.58
C TRP A 41 21.49 10.23 1.49
N ARG A 42 22.75 10.63 1.29
CA ARG A 42 23.65 10.01 0.30
C ARG A 42 24.16 8.64 0.72
N THR A 43 24.31 8.40 2.01
CA THR A 43 25.00 7.21 2.56
C THR A 43 24.06 6.21 3.23
N GLN A 44 22.83 6.62 3.57
CA GLN A 44 21.87 5.77 4.28
C GLN A 44 20.72 5.32 3.37
N PRO A 45 20.70 4.04 2.96
CA PRO A 45 19.67 3.53 2.04
C PRO A 45 18.25 3.73 2.54
N HIS A 46 17.99 3.48 3.84
CA HIS A 46 16.66 3.60 4.43
C HIS A 46 16.12 5.03 4.36
N LEU A 47 16.96 6.02 4.70
CA LEU A 47 16.58 7.42 4.58
C LEU A 47 16.37 7.81 3.11
N ARG A 48 17.25 7.34 2.23
CA ARG A 48 17.19 7.62 0.79
C ARG A 48 15.85 7.14 0.20
N VAL A 49 15.48 5.88 0.46
CA VAL A 49 14.26 5.27 -0.06
C VAL A 49 13.02 6.06 0.37
N VAL A 50 12.91 6.42 1.66
CA VAL A 50 11.74 7.13 2.18
C VAL A 50 11.64 8.54 1.62
N VAL A 51 12.75 9.30 1.59
CA VAL A 51 12.75 10.67 1.06
C VAL A 51 12.44 10.70 -0.43
N ASP A 52 13.10 9.83 -1.22
CA ASP A 52 12.86 9.73 -2.65
C ASP A 52 11.42 9.25 -2.96
N PHE A 53 10.86 8.36 -2.13
CA PHE A 53 9.48 7.92 -2.23
C PHE A 53 8.50 9.09 -2.06
N LEU A 54 8.65 9.89 -1.01
CA LEU A 54 7.79 11.07 -0.78
C LEU A 54 7.92 12.08 -1.92
N ALA A 55 9.16 12.45 -2.26
CA ALA A 55 9.43 13.47 -3.27
C ALA A 55 8.86 13.07 -4.64
N ARG A 56 9.07 11.82 -5.05
CA ARG A 56 8.58 11.30 -6.33
C ARG A 56 7.05 11.23 -6.40
N ASN A 57 6.41 10.78 -5.31
CA ASN A 57 4.94 10.66 -5.28
C ASN A 57 4.24 12.01 -5.28
N VAL A 58 4.84 13.07 -4.70
CA VAL A 58 4.30 14.44 -4.80
C VAL A 58 4.61 15.06 -6.16
N ALA A 59 5.84 14.95 -6.65
CA ALA A 59 6.27 15.60 -7.89
C ALA A 59 5.51 15.08 -9.14
N GLN A 60 5.03 13.84 -9.13
CA GLN A 60 4.23 13.29 -10.23
C GLN A 60 2.80 13.85 -10.29
N LEU A 61 2.32 14.54 -9.22
CA LEU A 61 1.00 15.15 -9.22
C LEU A 61 1.06 16.46 -10.01
N GLY A 62 0.11 16.65 -10.90
CA GLY A 62 -0.02 17.92 -11.61
C GLY A 62 -0.40 19.05 -10.63
N LEU A 63 0.37 20.12 -10.63
CA LEU A 63 0.05 21.36 -9.91
C LEU A 63 -0.66 22.32 -10.86
N HIS A 64 -1.93 22.58 -10.61
CA HIS A 64 -2.78 23.40 -11.50
C HIS A 64 -3.34 24.59 -10.78
N VAL A 65 -3.67 25.63 -11.57
CA VAL A 65 -4.36 26.82 -11.08
C VAL A 65 -5.83 26.74 -11.50
N TYR A 66 -6.72 27.00 -10.56
CA TYR A 66 -8.16 26.96 -10.76
C TYR A 66 -8.76 28.33 -10.46
N GLU A 67 -9.82 28.65 -11.19
CA GLU A 67 -10.70 29.79 -10.93
C GLU A 67 -12.03 29.29 -10.36
N ARG A 68 -12.47 29.88 -9.24
CA ARG A 68 -13.80 29.63 -8.65
C ARG A 68 -14.85 30.40 -9.45
N MET A 69 -15.85 29.70 -9.91
CA MET A 69 -16.97 30.28 -10.62
C MET A 69 -18.08 30.72 -9.64
N PRO A 70 -18.88 31.75 -10.00
CA PRO A 70 -19.98 32.24 -9.14
C PRO A 70 -21.06 31.20 -8.83
N ASP A 71 -21.19 30.17 -9.66
CA ASP A 71 -22.12 29.05 -9.51
C ASP A 71 -21.63 27.96 -8.55
N GLY A 72 -20.46 28.15 -7.91
CA GLY A 72 -19.82 27.18 -7.03
C GLY A 72 -18.94 26.15 -7.76
N GLY A 73 -18.90 26.20 -9.10
CA GLY A 73 -18.01 25.38 -9.93
C GLY A 73 -16.56 25.88 -9.89
N ARG A 74 -15.68 25.14 -10.57
CA ARG A 74 -14.28 25.55 -10.79
C ARG A 74 -13.86 25.24 -12.21
N VAL A 75 -13.07 26.14 -12.79
CA VAL A 75 -12.50 25.98 -14.13
C VAL A 75 -10.98 26.06 -14.02
N ARG A 76 -10.29 25.30 -14.84
CA ARG A 76 -8.83 25.33 -14.89
C ARG A 76 -8.37 26.61 -15.59
N ALA A 77 -7.52 27.38 -14.91
CA ALA A 77 -7.01 28.66 -15.38
C ALA A 77 -5.59 28.53 -15.96
N ASP A 78 -5.45 27.75 -17.04
CA ASP A 78 -4.15 27.42 -17.65
C ASP A 78 -3.41 28.65 -18.24
N ASP A 79 -4.16 29.69 -18.63
CA ASP A 79 -3.63 30.93 -19.19
C ASP A 79 -3.27 31.98 -18.13
N SER A 80 -3.53 31.68 -16.85
CA SER A 80 -3.19 32.61 -15.77
C SER A 80 -1.66 32.77 -15.60
N ALA A 81 -1.22 33.96 -15.17
CA ALA A 81 0.20 34.26 -14.97
C ALA A 81 0.89 33.26 -14.03
N LEU A 82 0.19 32.80 -12.97
CA LEU A 82 0.73 31.79 -12.06
C LEU A 82 0.85 30.43 -12.75
N ALA A 83 -0.14 30.01 -13.56
CA ALA A 83 -0.05 28.74 -14.28
C ALA A 83 1.12 28.74 -15.28
N GLN A 84 1.34 29.86 -15.96
CA GLN A 84 2.48 30.03 -16.86
C GLN A 84 3.81 30.02 -16.09
N LEU A 85 3.91 30.68 -14.93
CA LEU A 85 5.10 30.66 -14.08
C LEU A 85 5.41 29.24 -13.57
N LEU A 86 4.41 28.49 -13.15
CA LEU A 86 4.57 27.12 -12.71
C LEU A 86 4.93 26.16 -13.85
N ARG A 87 4.48 26.43 -15.08
CA ARG A 87 4.83 25.65 -16.29
C ARG A 87 6.26 25.89 -16.76
N PHE A 88 6.76 27.14 -16.63
CA PHE A 88 8.10 27.56 -17.07
C PHE A 88 8.88 28.15 -15.91
N VAL A 89 9.32 27.30 -15.02
CA VAL A 89 9.92 27.68 -13.73
C VAL A 89 11.16 28.55 -13.90
N ASP A 90 12.18 28.06 -14.61
CA ASP A 90 13.41 28.84 -14.89
C ASP A 90 14.06 28.55 -16.26
N GLY A 91 13.55 27.60 -17.02
CA GLY A 91 14.08 27.17 -18.32
C GLY A 91 15.19 26.10 -18.23
N ALA A 92 15.71 25.79 -17.07
CA ALA A 92 16.70 24.73 -16.85
C ALA A 92 16.10 23.49 -16.15
N ILE A 93 15.09 23.71 -15.30
CA ILE A 93 14.40 22.66 -14.56
C ILE A 93 12.89 22.67 -14.86
N THR A 94 12.27 21.54 -14.71
CA THR A 94 10.82 21.38 -14.88
C THR A 94 10.08 21.65 -13.56
N THR A 95 8.76 21.79 -13.64
CA THR A 95 7.90 21.84 -12.43
C THR A 95 8.07 20.56 -11.58
N TYR A 96 8.21 19.40 -12.24
CA TYR A 96 8.50 18.15 -11.56
C TYR A 96 9.79 18.25 -10.73
N ASP A 97 10.88 18.74 -11.33
CA ASP A 97 12.17 18.87 -10.64
C ASP A 97 12.09 19.84 -9.47
N LEU A 98 11.39 20.97 -9.64
CA LEU A 98 11.19 21.93 -8.57
C LEU A 98 10.42 21.33 -7.39
N VAL A 99 9.29 20.66 -7.66
CA VAL A 99 8.46 20.05 -6.62
C VAL A 99 9.19 18.89 -5.95
N TYR A 100 9.86 18.04 -6.73
CA TYR A 100 10.69 16.95 -6.20
C TYR A 100 11.75 17.48 -5.22
N ALA A 101 12.48 18.47 -5.64
CA ALA A 101 13.52 19.09 -4.80
C ALA A 101 12.92 19.77 -3.56
N THR A 102 11.78 20.41 -3.69
CA THR A 102 11.07 21.07 -2.56
C THR A 102 10.67 20.07 -1.50
N VAL A 103 10.06 18.95 -1.90
CA VAL A 103 9.67 17.90 -0.95
C VAL A 103 10.90 17.20 -0.35
N GLY A 104 11.94 16.97 -1.15
CA GLY A 104 13.20 16.42 -0.67
C GLY A 104 13.88 17.32 0.37
N ASP A 105 13.95 18.62 0.09
CA ASP A 105 14.49 19.61 1.03
C ASP A 105 13.67 19.68 2.32
N PHE A 106 12.35 19.69 2.18
CA PHE A 106 11.43 19.69 3.31
C PHE A 106 11.56 18.41 4.15
N ALA A 107 11.68 17.25 3.52
CA ALA A 107 11.88 15.99 4.23
C ALA A 107 13.24 15.97 4.99
N LEU A 108 14.30 16.50 4.39
CA LEU A 108 15.64 16.45 4.99
C LEU A 108 15.90 17.55 6.01
N TYR A 109 15.40 18.77 5.76
CA TYR A 109 15.74 19.95 6.55
C TYR A 109 14.52 20.57 7.26
N ASP A 110 13.32 20.05 7.02
CA ASP A 110 12.05 20.64 7.46
C ASP A 110 11.88 22.09 6.94
N ALA A 111 12.57 22.43 5.88
CA ALA A 111 12.54 23.72 5.23
C ALA A 111 12.87 23.60 3.74
N ALA A 112 12.17 24.35 2.90
CA ALA A 112 12.50 24.55 1.49
C ALA A 112 12.30 26.02 1.11
N TYR A 113 13.02 26.47 0.10
CA TYR A 113 13.04 27.88 -0.29
C TYR A 113 13.00 28.03 -1.79
N TRP A 114 12.13 28.94 -2.28
CA TRP A 114 12.11 29.38 -3.66
C TRP A 114 12.41 30.89 -3.71
N TRP A 115 13.38 31.26 -4.52
CA TRP A 115 13.63 32.65 -4.83
C TRP A 115 12.73 33.07 -5.99
N LEU A 116 11.89 34.06 -5.77
CA LEU A 116 11.09 34.68 -6.80
C LEU A 116 11.93 35.81 -7.43
N MET A 117 12.69 35.45 -8.45
CA MET A 117 13.60 36.38 -9.13
C MET A 117 12.89 37.12 -10.24
N GLN A 118 12.90 38.44 -10.20
CA GLN A 118 12.40 39.26 -11.31
C GLN A 118 13.32 39.11 -12.54
N ASP A 119 12.72 38.83 -13.69
CA ASP A 119 13.41 38.72 -14.98
C ASP A 119 12.48 39.22 -16.11
N SER A 120 12.72 40.42 -16.59
CA SER A 120 11.94 41.03 -17.67
C SER A 120 12.06 40.32 -19.02
N ARG A 121 12.98 39.34 -19.15
CA ARG A 121 13.18 38.58 -20.39
C ARG A 121 12.17 37.42 -20.53
N VAL A 122 11.46 37.07 -19.45
CA VAL A 122 10.45 36.04 -19.47
C VAL A 122 9.03 36.66 -19.50
N PRO A 123 8.07 36.03 -20.17
CA PRO A 123 6.72 36.59 -20.32
C PRO A 123 6.02 36.86 -18.98
N THR A 124 6.29 36.06 -17.97
CA THR A 124 5.72 36.18 -16.62
C THR A 124 6.36 37.28 -15.78
N GLY A 125 7.50 37.83 -16.22
CA GLY A 125 8.31 38.80 -15.45
C GLY A 125 9.07 38.20 -14.28
N TYR A 126 8.93 36.90 -13.99
CA TYR A 126 9.53 36.22 -12.86
C TYR A 126 10.02 34.82 -13.20
N ARG A 127 11.04 34.37 -12.46
CA ARG A 127 11.50 32.96 -12.42
C ARG A 127 11.45 32.43 -10.99
N LEU A 128 11.19 31.14 -10.85
CA LEU A 128 11.26 30.44 -9.56
C LEU A 128 12.55 29.63 -9.50
N LEU A 129 13.44 29.99 -8.60
CA LEU A 129 14.71 29.30 -8.40
C LEU A 129 14.71 28.59 -7.03
N ARG A 130 15.01 27.29 -7.04
CA ARG A 130 15.22 26.57 -5.78
C ARG A 130 16.50 27.07 -5.10
N LEU A 131 16.41 27.40 -3.82
CA LEU A 131 17.54 27.68 -2.97
C LEU A 131 17.79 26.49 -2.02
N PRO A 132 18.91 25.77 -2.12
CA PRO A 132 19.25 24.71 -1.17
C PRO A 132 19.21 25.22 0.27
N PRO A 133 18.54 24.53 1.22
CA PRO A 133 18.43 24.99 2.61
C PRO A 133 19.79 25.28 3.29
N THR A 134 20.83 24.54 2.89
CA THR A 134 22.20 24.74 3.40
C THR A 134 22.83 26.04 2.97
N TRP A 135 22.29 26.72 1.95
CA TRP A 135 22.80 28.03 1.49
C TRP A 135 22.09 29.20 2.18
N VAL A 136 20.91 28.94 2.79
CA VAL A 136 20.00 29.99 3.25
C VAL A 136 20.11 30.17 4.76
N SER A 137 20.37 31.39 5.21
CA SER A 137 20.17 31.82 6.58
C SER A 137 19.12 32.92 6.65
N GLN A 138 18.22 32.82 7.63
CA GLN A 138 17.15 33.77 7.82
C GLN A 138 17.53 34.73 8.93
N TRP A 139 17.25 36.00 8.72
CA TRP A 139 17.49 37.04 9.71
C TRP A 139 16.17 37.67 10.13
N PRO A 140 15.87 37.68 11.44
CA PRO A 140 14.70 38.41 11.95
C PRO A 140 14.81 39.88 11.64
N GLY A 141 13.72 40.59 11.61
CA GLY A 141 13.70 42.04 11.52
C GLY A 141 14.23 42.68 12.82
N ASP A 142 14.84 43.82 12.71
CA ASP A 142 15.32 44.57 13.88
C ASP A 142 14.14 44.94 14.80
N ASP A 143 12.93 45.09 14.23
CA ASP A 143 11.72 45.47 14.92
C ASP A 143 10.85 44.28 15.37
N SER A 144 11.13 43.06 14.92
CA SER A 144 10.30 41.89 15.23
C SER A 144 11.02 40.56 15.05
N PRO A 145 10.99 39.68 16.07
CA PRO A 145 11.52 38.33 15.97
C PRO A 145 10.60 37.38 15.15
N PHE A 146 9.39 37.85 14.80
CA PHE A 146 8.37 37.02 14.17
C PHE A 146 8.47 36.96 12.64
N PHE A 147 9.17 37.91 12.03
CA PHE A 147 9.28 38.03 10.57
C PHE A 147 10.71 38.07 10.14
N ALA A 148 11.04 37.34 9.07
CA ALA A 148 12.35 37.54 8.42
C ALA A 148 12.37 38.87 7.69
N SER A 149 13.42 39.68 7.90
CA SER A 149 13.63 40.89 7.14
C SER A 149 14.39 40.63 5.86
N ARG A 150 15.25 39.62 5.86
CA ARG A 150 16.08 39.23 4.73
C ARG A 150 16.51 37.76 4.81
N PHE A 151 16.87 37.21 3.67
CA PHE A 151 17.51 35.91 3.51
C PHE A 151 18.91 36.10 2.96
N ASN A 152 19.91 35.57 3.66
CA ASN A 152 21.28 35.55 3.18
C ASN A 152 21.54 34.20 2.54
N VAL A 153 21.92 34.18 1.27
CA VAL A 153 22.25 33.01 0.48
C VAL A 153 23.76 32.95 0.28
N ALA A 154 24.41 32.00 0.94
CA ALA A 154 25.85 31.81 0.86
C ALA A 154 26.16 30.76 -0.22
N PHE A 155 26.89 31.19 -1.27
CA PHE A 155 27.34 30.31 -2.35
C PHE A 155 28.75 30.66 -2.78
N GLN A 156 29.62 29.67 -2.85
CA GLN A 156 31.03 29.81 -3.27
C GLN A 156 31.80 30.97 -2.55
N GLY A 157 31.58 31.09 -1.23
CA GLY A 157 32.22 32.12 -0.43
C GLY A 157 31.66 33.54 -0.58
N LYS A 158 30.62 33.71 -1.40
CA LYS A 158 29.87 34.97 -1.54
C LYS A 158 28.53 34.88 -0.85
N VAL A 159 28.11 35.98 -0.23
CA VAL A 159 26.77 36.07 0.40
C VAL A 159 25.91 37.03 -0.42
N HIS A 160 24.81 36.52 -0.91
CA HIS A 160 23.78 37.30 -1.60
C HIS A 160 22.62 37.54 -0.62
N THR A 161 22.32 38.82 -0.38
CA THR A 161 21.19 39.17 0.49
C THR A 161 19.95 39.43 -0.34
N ILE A 162 18.88 38.68 -0.07
CA ILE A 162 17.59 38.83 -0.71
C ILE A 162 16.64 39.42 0.35
N PRO A 163 16.02 40.57 0.13
CA PRO A 163 14.99 41.10 1.01
C PRO A 163 13.83 40.10 1.15
N ALA A 164 13.24 39.97 2.34
CA ALA A 164 12.10 39.12 2.53
C ALA A 164 10.87 39.63 1.77
N SER A 165 10.76 40.94 1.60
CA SER A 165 9.74 41.58 0.79
C SER A 165 10.36 42.66 -0.12
N ILE A 166 9.92 42.69 -1.36
CA ILE A 166 10.27 43.70 -2.37
C ILE A 166 8.95 44.29 -2.85
N ASP A 167 8.70 45.57 -2.58
CA ASP A 167 7.46 46.27 -2.95
C ASP A 167 6.16 45.53 -2.54
N GLY A 168 6.19 44.92 -1.33
CA GLY A 168 5.07 44.15 -0.82
C GLY A 168 5.03 42.69 -1.30
N SER A 169 5.86 42.32 -2.28
CA SER A 169 5.97 40.95 -2.80
C SER A 169 7.04 40.15 -2.06
N PRO A 170 6.86 38.86 -1.80
CA PRO A 170 7.89 38.03 -1.19
C PRO A 170 9.09 37.88 -2.14
N GLY A 171 10.29 38.19 -1.66
CA GLY A 171 11.54 37.90 -2.40
C GLY A 171 11.85 36.38 -2.36
N VAL A 172 11.55 35.75 -1.23
CA VAL A 172 11.73 34.30 -1.02
C VAL A 172 10.44 33.68 -0.48
N VAL A 173 9.96 32.66 -1.15
CA VAL A 173 8.88 31.79 -0.67
C VAL A 173 9.50 30.72 0.22
N ARG A 174 9.13 30.71 1.49
CA ARG A 174 9.61 29.74 2.46
C ARG A 174 8.54 28.71 2.78
N PHE A 175 8.87 27.45 2.61
CA PHE A 175 8.13 26.29 3.13
C PHE A 175 8.88 25.86 4.40
N GLY A 176 8.29 26.03 5.57
CA GLY A 176 8.95 25.73 6.84
C GLY A 176 8.05 24.89 7.72
N GLY A 177 8.67 23.96 8.42
CA GLY A 177 8.03 23.13 9.42
C GLY A 177 7.97 23.82 10.80
N TYR A 178 7.94 23.00 11.84
CA TYR A 178 7.84 23.43 13.22
C TYR A 178 9.23 23.49 13.88
N SER A 179 9.46 24.53 14.68
CA SER A 179 10.60 24.61 15.60
C SER A 179 10.07 24.87 17.01
N PRO A 180 10.47 24.08 18.00
CA PRO A 180 10.08 24.33 19.39
C PRO A 180 10.81 25.52 20.02
N THR A 181 11.89 26.00 19.39
CA THR A 181 12.78 27.03 19.94
C THR A 181 12.71 28.37 19.23
N ALA A 182 12.08 28.45 18.06
CA ALA A 182 12.02 29.67 17.26
C ALA A 182 10.70 29.79 16.52
N TYR A 183 10.17 31.01 16.41
CA TYR A 183 8.97 31.29 15.62
C TYR A 183 9.21 31.10 14.13
N ILE A 184 10.36 31.54 13.65
CA ILE A 184 10.85 31.30 12.28
C ILE A 184 11.97 30.26 12.38
N GLY A 185 11.62 28.99 12.34
CA GLY A 185 12.59 27.91 12.44
C GLY A 185 12.09 26.65 11.75
N SER A 186 12.92 25.65 11.79
CA SER A 186 12.60 24.29 11.33
C SER A 186 13.48 23.31 12.10
N SER A 187 12.97 22.12 12.35
CA SER A 187 13.71 21.05 13.02
C SER A 187 13.74 19.83 12.10
N SER A 188 14.92 19.50 11.62
CA SER A 188 15.12 18.36 10.70
C SER A 188 14.69 17.05 11.36
N LYS A 189 13.81 16.29 10.70
CA LYS A 189 13.44 14.92 11.09
C LYS A 189 14.65 13.98 11.11
N VAL A 190 15.65 14.23 10.27
CA VAL A 190 16.90 13.47 10.21
C VAL A 190 17.68 13.59 11.52
N GLU A 191 17.53 14.70 12.26
CA GLU A 191 18.18 14.85 13.57
C GLU A 191 17.66 13.86 14.60
N ALA A 192 16.37 13.61 14.62
CA ALA A 192 15.76 12.60 15.48
C ALA A 192 16.19 11.17 15.09
N LEU A 193 16.51 10.96 13.81
CA LEU A 193 16.94 9.66 13.27
C LEU A 193 18.44 9.40 13.35
N LYS A 194 19.25 10.38 13.75
CA LYS A 194 20.73 10.25 13.74
C LYS A 194 21.22 9.02 14.48
N ALA A 195 20.69 8.72 15.67
CA ALA A 195 21.12 7.57 16.45
C ALA A 195 20.84 6.24 15.71
N THR A 196 19.64 6.06 15.19
CA THR A 196 19.24 4.88 14.42
C THR A 196 20.06 4.72 13.13
N LEU A 197 20.31 5.83 12.42
CA LEU A 197 21.11 5.81 11.19
C LEU A 197 22.59 5.54 11.46
N LEU A 198 23.13 6.00 12.59
CA LEU A 198 24.49 5.68 13.02
C LEU A 198 24.64 4.19 13.37
N GLU A 199 23.71 3.64 14.11
CA GLU A 199 23.70 2.22 14.42
C GLU A 199 23.78 1.38 13.12
N GLN A 200 23.05 1.78 12.08
CA GLN A 200 23.10 1.12 10.77
C GLN A 200 24.48 1.23 10.11
N ILE A 201 25.14 2.40 10.22
CA ILE A 201 26.51 2.59 9.71
C ILE A 201 27.46 1.64 10.42
N GLU A 202 27.41 1.57 11.75
CA GLU A 202 28.30 0.71 12.54
C GLU A 202 28.00 -0.79 12.29
N ALA A 203 26.74 -1.17 12.20
CA ALA A 203 26.37 -2.53 11.85
C ALA A 203 26.87 -2.92 10.45
N ALA A 204 26.77 -2.03 9.47
CA ALA A 204 27.31 -2.25 8.13
C ALA A 204 28.83 -2.36 8.14
N ARG A 205 29.51 -1.49 8.90
CA ARG A 205 30.97 -1.52 9.08
C ARG A 205 31.43 -2.80 9.75
N TYR A 206 30.75 -3.22 10.81
CA TYR A 206 31.04 -4.48 11.49
C TYR A 206 30.91 -5.69 10.56
N ARG A 207 29.84 -5.73 9.75
CA ARG A 207 29.69 -6.79 8.73
C ARG A 207 30.82 -6.74 7.69
N SER A 208 31.21 -5.56 7.20
CA SER A 208 32.31 -5.40 6.27
C SER A 208 33.62 -5.94 6.86
N GLN A 209 33.90 -5.64 8.14
CA GLN A 209 35.09 -6.17 8.85
C GLN A 209 35.08 -7.68 8.97
N ILE A 210 33.89 -8.29 9.23
CA ILE A 210 33.76 -9.75 9.26
C ILE A 210 34.09 -10.34 7.87
N TRP A 211 33.57 -9.73 6.79
CA TRP A 211 33.85 -10.19 5.43
C TRP A 211 35.31 -9.99 5.05
N GLU A 212 35.92 -8.84 5.39
CA GLU A 212 37.34 -8.56 5.16
C GLU A 212 38.24 -9.54 5.90
N ASN A 213 37.82 -10.04 7.07
CA ASN A 213 38.51 -11.06 7.84
C ASN A 213 38.19 -12.50 7.43
N GLY A 214 37.61 -12.70 6.23
CA GLY A 214 37.31 -14.03 5.68
C GLY A 214 36.15 -14.75 6.37
N GLY A 215 35.17 -14.03 6.93
CA GLY A 215 34.01 -14.59 7.60
C GLY A 215 34.32 -15.20 8.98
N ARG A 216 35.51 -14.98 9.51
CA ARG A 216 35.90 -15.47 10.85
C ARG A 216 35.46 -14.46 11.91
N VAL A 217 34.55 -14.90 12.73
CA VAL A 217 34.22 -14.22 13.98
C VAL A 217 35.41 -14.41 14.94
N SER A 218 35.65 -13.42 15.80
CA SER A 218 36.77 -13.36 16.75
C SER A 218 37.14 -14.74 17.29
N ALA A 219 38.32 -15.19 16.93
CA ALA A 219 38.89 -16.42 17.46
C ALA A 219 40.03 -16.07 18.38
N VAL A 220 40.14 -16.80 19.50
CA VAL A 220 41.27 -16.70 20.42
C VAL A 220 42.20 -17.83 20.09
N LEU A 221 43.46 -17.48 19.82
CA LEU A 221 44.54 -18.45 19.69
C LEU A 221 45.16 -18.67 21.06
N GLU A 222 44.96 -19.86 21.60
CA GLU A 222 45.49 -20.27 22.91
C GLU A 222 46.76 -21.10 22.71
N ARG A 223 47.79 -20.83 23.53
CA ARG A 223 48.98 -21.68 23.64
C ARG A 223 48.95 -22.44 24.96
N PRO A 224 49.54 -23.64 25.00
CA PRO A 224 49.69 -24.38 26.27
C PRO A 224 50.38 -23.51 27.32
N VAL A 225 50.00 -23.71 28.58
CA VAL A 225 50.54 -22.96 29.74
C VAL A 225 52.04 -23.20 29.96
N ASP A 226 52.50 -24.36 29.53
CA ASP A 226 53.89 -24.85 29.64
C ASP A 226 54.77 -24.43 28.44
N ALA A 227 54.21 -23.78 27.43
CA ALA A 227 54.96 -23.29 26.27
C ALA A 227 55.79 -22.06 26.65
N GLU A 228 57.07 -22.02 26.20
CA GLU A 228 57.94 -20.85 26.42
C GLU A 228 57.29 -19.53 25.89
N PRO A 229 57.36 -18.45 26.68
CA PRO A 229 56.83 -17.16 26.25
C PRO A 229 57.48 -16.68 24.95
N TRP A 230 56.66 -16.24 23.99
CA TRP A 230 57.19 -15.59 22.78
C TRP A 230 57.84 -14.24 23.12
N SER A 231 58.98 -13.97 22.51
CA SER A 231 59.45 -12.59 22.46
C SER A 231 58.47 -11.68 21.72
N ASP A 232 58.48 -10.39 22.05
CA ASP A 232 57.58 -9.42 21.37
C ASP A 232 57.77 -9.47 19.86
N ARG A 233 59.02 -9.60 19.40
CA ARG A 233 59.34 -9.70 17.97
C ARG A 233 58.78 -10.96 17.32
N ALA A 234 58.79 -12.10 18.00
CA ALA A 234 58.22 -13.35 17.48
C ALA A 234 56.68 -13.26 17.43
N ARG A 235 56.08 -12.60 18.43
CA ARG A 235 54.63 -12.36 18.47
C ARG A 235 54.16 -11.47 17.33
N ASP A 236 54.88 -10.42 17.07
CA ASP A 236 54.52 -9.48 15.98
C ASP A 236 54.73 -10.12 14.61
N ALA A 237 55.84 -10.85 14.39
CA ALA A 237 56.07 -11.59 13.15
C ALA A 237 54.97 -12.64 12.89
N PHE A 238 54.54 -13.39 13.92
CA PHE A 238 53.44 -14.34 13.81
C PHE A 238 52.12 -13.61 13.47
N ARG A 239 51.86 -12.46 14.09
CA ARG A 239 50.65 -11.68 13.82
C ARG A 239 50.64 -11.16 12.39
N GLU A 240 51.76 -10.65 11.89
CA GLU A 240 51.90 -10.17 10.50
C GLU A 240 51.71 -11.32 9.51
N ASP A 241 52.34 -12.48 9.74
CA ASP A 241 52.18 -13.66 8.90
C ASP A 241 50.76 -14.20 8.90
N TRP A 242 50.11 -14.19 10.08
CA TRP A 242 48.72 -14.61 10.23
C TRP A 242 47.78 -13.68 9.44
N TYR A 243 47.96 -12.36 9.58
CA TYR A 243 47.16 -11.38 8.82
C TYR A 243 47.42 -11.51 7.32
N ALA A 244 48.63 -11.64 6.88
CA ALA A 244 48.98 -11.76 5.48
C ALA A 244 48.43 -13.04 4.80
N LYS A 245 48.37 -14.14 5.53
CA LYS A 245 47.96 -15.44 4.96
C LYS A 245 46.48 -15.73 5.11
N TYR A 246 45.86 -15.42 6.23
CA TYR A 246 44.55 -15.95 6.60
C TYR A 246 43.48 -14.90 6.78
N THR A 247 43.80 -13.61 6.70
CA THR A 247 42.81 -12.52 6.82
C THR A 247 42.74 -11.66 5.55
N GLY A 248 41.65 -10.94 5.38
CA GLY A 248 41.46 -10.01 4.28
C GLY A 248 41.51 -10.66 2.90
N LYS A 249 42.42 -10.18 2.05
CA LYS A 249 42.65 -10.65 0.68
C LYS A 249 43.82 -11.64 0.57
N GLY A 250 44.32 -12.17 1.70
CA GLY A 250 45.41 -13.13 1.71
C GLY A 250 45.05 -14.41 0.95
N PRO A 251 46.06 -15.11 0.38
CA PRO A 251 45.82 -16.31 -0.45
C PRO A 251 45.14 -17.48 0.30
N GLY A 252 45.20 -17.49 1.63
CA GLY A 252 44.51 -18.45 2.50
C GLY A 252 43.32 -17.86 3.25
N ALA A 253 42.79 -16.74 2.83
CA ALA A 253 41.63 -16.10 3.48
C ALA A 253 40.42 -17.05 3.48
N GLY A 254 39.87 -17.34 4.67
CA GLY A 254 38.82 -18.34 4.86
C GLY A 254 39.29 -19.80 4.90
N GLY A 255 40.56 -20.11 4.62
CA GLY A 255 41.14 -21.45 4.69
C GLY A 255 41.36 -21.94 6.12
N THR A 256 41.67 -23.25 6.26
CA THR A 256 41.98 -23.84 7.54
C THR A 256 43.44 -23.60 7.90
N PRO A 257 43.75 -22.88 9.00
CA PRO A 257 45.15 -22.72 9.44
C PRO A 257 45.69 -24.02 10.03
N ILE A 258 46.99 -24.28 9.82
CA ILE A 258 47.72 -25.32 10.51
C ILE A 258 48.32 -24.65 11.74
N LEU A 259 48.04 -25.22 12.93
CA LEU A 259 48.55 -24.76 14.22
C LEU A 259 49.64 -25.71 14.70
N GLU A 260 50.77 -25.14 15.13
CA GLU A 260 51.91 -25.87 15.67
C GLU A 260 52.00 -25.70 17.20
N ASP A 261 52.90 -26.38 17.86
CA ASP A 261 53.21 -26.24 19.30
C ASP A 261 52.01 -26.41 20.25
N GLY A 262 51.03 -27.24 19.90
CA GLY A 262 49.85 -27.49 20.74
C GLY A 262 48.88 -26.31 20.83
N MET A 263 49.01 -25.32 19.97
CA MET A 263 48.06 -24.18 19.90
C MET A 263 46.64 -24.64 19.59
N LYS A 264 45.68 -23.98 20.20
CA LYS A 264 44.23 -24.21 19.94
C LYS A 264 43.58 -22.95 19.47
N LEU A 265 42.79 -23.05 18.40
CA LEU A 265 41.94 -21.98 17.90
C LEU A 265 40.55 -22.17 18.50
N THR A 266 40.23 -21.40 19.53
CA THR A 266 38.88 -21.41 20.12
C THR A 266 38.06 -20.30 19.52
N ARG A 267 36.96 -20.69 18.90
CA ARG A 267 36.02 -19.71 18.38
C ARG A 267 35.20 -19.14 19.53
N VAL A 268 35.15 -17.82 19.65
CA VAL A 268 34.20 -17.17 20.53
C VAL A 268 32.84 -17.19 19.77
N HIS A 269 31.94 -18.06 20.23
CA HIS A 269 30.62 -18.22 19.60
C HIS A 269 29.77 -16.93 19.72
N PHE A 270 29.32 -16.44 18.60
CA PHE A 270 28.35 -15.35 18.51
C PHE A 270 27.14 -15.76 17.63
N ASN A 271 26.51 -16.89 17.93
CA ASN A 271 25.40 -17.41 17.12
C ASN A 271 24.09 -16.60 17.24
N ALA A 272 23.86 -15.90 18.36
CA ALA A 272 22.63 -15.10 18.55
C ALA A 272 22.64 -13.74 17.84
N ARG A 273 23.81 -13.17 17.53
CA ARG A 273 23.91 -11.83 16.94
C ARG A 273 23.69 -11.78 15.45
N GLU A 274 23.87 -12.85 14.70
CA GLU A 274 23.71 -12.82 13.23
C GLU A 274 22.23 -12.75 12.81
N GLN A 275 21.33 -13.40 13.51
CA GLN A 275 19.89 -13.32 13.28
C GLN A 275 19.33 -11.93 13.67
N GLN A 276 19.82 -11.35 14.77
CA GLN A 276 19.39 -10.02 15.23
C GLN A 276 19.77 -8.88 14.28
N PHE A 277 20.79 -9.02 13.42
CA PHE A 277 21.14 -7.97 12.45
C PHE A 277 20.09 -7.78 11.36
N VAL A 278 19.43 -8.82 10.91
CA VAL A 278 18.37 -8.70 9.88
C VAL A 278 17.15 -8.02 10.48
N GLU A 279 16.78 -8.41 11.68
CA GLU A 279 15.64 -7.81 12.40
C GLU A 279 15.92 -6.35 12.78
N ALA A 280 17.14 -6.05 13.27
CA ALA A 280 17.53 -4.67 13.55
C ALA A 280 17.51 -3.80 12.29
N ALA A 281 17.93 -4.31 11.13
CA ALA A 281 17.84 -3.60 9.88
C ALA A 281 16.38 -3.35 9.43
N LYS A 282 15.51 -4.34 9.61
CA LYS A 282 14.06 -4.22 9.37
C LYS A 282 13.44 -3.17 10.31
N LEU A 283 13.72 -3.26 11.59
CA LEU A 283 13.24 -2.29 12.59
C LEU A 283 13.71 -0.87 12.30
N SER A 284 14.95 -0.70 11.83
CA SER A 284 15.47 0.61 11.44
C SER A 284 14.74 1.21 10.24
N LEU A 285 14.38 0.40 9.22
CA LEU A 285 13.59 0.87 8.10
C LEU A 285 12.17 1.27 8.56
N GLN A 286 11.56 0.47 9.43
CA GLN A 286 10.26 0.80 10.02
C GLN A 286 10.30 2.09 10.83
N THR A 287 11.36 2.30 11.62
CA THR A 287 11.54 3.53 12.40
C THR A 287 11.66 4.75 11.50
N VAL A 288 12.48 4.66 10.44
CA VAL A 288 12.60 5.76 9.46
C VAL A 288 11.25 6.02 8.79
N ALA A 289 10.57 4.98 8.32
CA ALA A 289 9.26 5.12 7.68
C ALA A 289 8.22 5.76 8.62
N SER A 290 8.20 5.36 9.90
CA SER A 290 7.27 5.88 10.92
C SER A 290 7.48 7.37 11.19
N VAL A 291 8.73 7.85 11.27
CA VAL A 291 9.04 9.29 11.45
C VAL A 291 8.53 10.14 10.30
N TYR A 292 8.46 9.57 9.10
CA TYR A 292 7.91 10.22 7.89
C TYR A 292 6.45 9.88 7.64
N HIS A 293 5.78 9.12 8.52
CA HIS A 293 4.40 8.66 8.35
C HIS A 293 4.17 7.85 7.05
N VAL A 294 5.17 7.11 6.61
CA VAL A 294 5.11 6.25 5.42
C VAL A 294 4.85 4.82 5.88
N ASN A 295 3.88 4.16 5.27
CA ASN A 295 3.67 2.74 5.54
C ASN A 295 4.86 1.92 4.97
N PRO A 296 5.56 1.11 5.80
CA PRO A 296 6.72 0.34 5.38
C PRO A 296 6.47 -0.56 4.17
N THR A 297 5.26 -1.09 4.02
CA THR A 297 4.86 -1.93 2.89
C THR A 297 5.03 -1.22 1.54
N MET A 298 4.79 0.09 1.49
CA MET A 298 4.88 0.88 0.26
C MET A 298 6.33 1.13 -0.21
N ILE A 299 7.30 0.88 0.64
CA ILE A 299 8.73 1.05 0.35
C ILE A 299 9.49 -0.28 0.26
N GLY A 300 8.76 -1.39 0.08
CA GLY A 300 9.34 -2.71 -0.18
C GLY A 300 9.40 -3.66 1.03
N TYR A 301 8.77 -3.31 2.15
CA TYR A 301 8.63 -4.21 3.29
C TYR A 301 7.29 -4.95 3.20
N THR A 302 7.31 -6.18 2.70
CA THR A 302 6.10 -6.94 2.33
C THR A 302 5.65 -7.98 3.36
N ASP A 303 6.30 -8.08 4.53
CA ASP A 303 5.91 -9.04 5.57
C ASP A 303 4.45 -8.77 6.01
N GLY A 304 3.55 -9.68 5.71
CA GLY A 304 2.13 -9.61 6.06
C GLY A 304 1.25 -8.73 5.14
N ALA A 305 1.76 -8.28 3.99
CA ALA A 305 0.96 -7.50 3.04
C ALA A 305 0.09 -8.42 2.17
N THR A 306 -1.23 -8.19 2.17
CA THR A 306 -2.19 -8.79 1.24
C THR A 306 -2.57 -7.77 0.16
N TYR A 307 -3.09 -8.24 -0.98
CA TYR A 307 -3.49 -7.37 -2.10
C TYR A 307 -4.55 -6.32 -1.72
N SER A 308 -5.49 -6.67 -0.86
CA SER A 308 -6.51 -5.74 -0.35
C SER A 308 -5.91 -4.60 0.47
N ASN A 309 -4.89 -4.89 1.28
CA ASN A 309 -4.20 -3.89 2.08
C ASN A 309 -3.39 -2.91 1.22
N VAL A 310 -2.84 -3.34 0.08
CA VAL A 310 -2.06 -2.47 -0.82
C VAL A 310 -2.90 -1.34 -1.43
N ARG A 311 -4.16 -1.60 -1.79
CA ARG A 311 -5.09 -0.57 -2.28
C ARG A 311 -5.40 0.47 -1.21
N GLU A 312 -5.71 0.03 0.00
CA GLU A 312 -5.98 0.93 1.11
C GLU A 312 -4.73 1.74 1.50
N PHE A 313 -3.55 1.13 1.51
CA PHE A 313 -2.29 1.84 1.72
C PHE A 313 -2.02 2.90 0.66
N SER A 314 -2.38 2.63 -0.61
CA SER A 314 -2.26 3.63 -1.68
C SER A 314 -3.18 4.83 -1.44
N ARG A 315 -4.39 4.60 -0.94
CA ARG A 315 -5.33 5.66 -0.57
C ARG A 315 -4.81 6.46 0.63
N MET A 316 -4.41 5.77 1.71
CA MET A 316 -3.83 6.38 2.91
C MET A 316 -2.57 7.20 2.60
N LEU A 317 -1.78 6.79 1.60
CA LEU A 317 -0.62 7.57 1.17
C LEU A 317 -1.03 9.00 0.78
N TYR A 318 -2.06 9.16 -0.03
CA TYR A 318 -2.47 10.48 -0.52
C TYR A 318 -3.30 11.26 0.49
N THR A 319 -4.04 10.61 1.38
CA THR A 319 -4.83 11.29 2.42
C THR A 319 -3.98 11.68 3.62
N ASP A 320 -3.25 10.74 4.19
CA ASP A 320 -2.66 10.86 5.52
C ASP A 320 -1.17 11.24 5.47
N THR A 321 -0.41 10.67 4.53
CA THR A 321 1.03 10.92 4.43
C THR A 321 1.34 12.16 3.59
N LEU A 322 0.85 12.21 2.36
CA LEU A 322 1.15 13.29 1.42
C LEU A 322 0.21 14.48 1.58
N GLY A 323 -1.04 14.27 2.00
CA GLY A 323 -2.05 15.31 2.15
C GLY A 323 -1.57 16.54 2.91
N PRO A 324 -0.97 16.41 4.09
CA PRO A 324 -0.40 17.53 4.85
C PRO A 324 0.69 18.29 4.09
N ILE A 325 1.58 17.58 3.36
CA ILE A 325 2.65 18.19 2.56
C ILE A 325 2.06 18.96 1.38
N LEU A 326 1.12 18.35 0.66
CA LEU A 326 0.44 18.97 -0.47
C LEU A 326 -0.27 20.26 -0.04
N ARG A 327 -1.01 20.19 1.07
CA ARG A 327 -1.71 21.34 1.64
C ARG A 327 -0.75 22.45 2.04
N GLN A 328 0.36 22.13 2.69
CA GLN A 328 1.35 23.12 3.09
C GLN A 328 1.97 23.85 1.89
N VAL A 329 2.29 23.09 0.83
CA VAL A 329 2.85 23.68 -0.40
C VAL A 329 1.82 24.57 -1.09
N THR A 330 0.58 24.10 -1.27
CA THR A 330 -0.48 24.87 -1.95
C THR A 330 -0.89 26.11 -1.17
N GLU A 331 -1.02 26.04 0.15
CA GLU A 331 -1.33 27.20 0.97
C GLU A 331 -0.25 28.30 0.89
N ARG A 332 1.02 27.91 0.83
CA ARG A 332 2.11 28.87 0.64
C ARG A 332 2.09 29.52 -0.74
N ILE A 333 1.86 28.74 -1.79
CA ILE A 333 1.71 29.25 -3.15
C ILE A 333 0.52 30.23 -3.20
N ASN A 334 -0.62 29.84 -2.67
CA ASN A 334 -1.84 30.64 -2.70
C ASN A 334 -1.70 31.94 -1.88
N LYS A 335 -0.98 31.90 -0.77
CA LYS A 335 -0.78 33.08 0.07
C LYS A 335 0.26 34.04 -0.49
N GLN A 336 1.34 33.53 -1.09
CA GLN A 336 2.50 34.33 -1.43
C GLN A 336 2.65 34.60 -2.92
N LEU A 337 2.33 33.64 -3.82
CA LEU A 337 2.56 33.82 -5.25
C LEU A 337 1.34 34.40 -6.01
N LEU A 338 0.12 34.01 -5.63
CA LEU A 338 -1.09 34.52 -6.30
C LEU A 338 -1.16 36.06 -6.32
N PRO A 339 -0.96 36.76 -5.16
CA PRO A 339 -1.00 38.22 -5.15
C PRO A 339 0.07 38.87 -6.04
N VAL A 340 1.29 38.29 -6.05
CA VAL A 340 2.40 38.80 -6.87
C VAL A 340 2.09 38.69 -8.36
N MET A 341 1.38 37.64 -8.76
CA MET A 341 0.95 37.43 -10.14
C MET A 341 -0.32 38.25 -10.50
N GLY A 342 -0.77 39.13 -9.62
CA GLY A 342 -1.97 39.96 -9.86
C GLY A 342 -3.28 39.17 -9.83
N LEU A 343 -3.29 37.97 -9.25
CA LEU A 343 -4.47 37.12 -9.14
C LEU A 343 -5.12 37.27 -7.77
N ASP A 344 -6.44 37.45 -7.74
CA ASP A 344 -7.22 37.53 -6.51
C ASP A 344 -7.30 36.15 -5.82
N PRO A 345 -6.76 35.99 -4.59
CA PRO A 345 -6.83 34.73 -3.85
C PRO A 345 -8.26 34.26 -3.50
N ALA A 346 -9.24 35.17 -3.51
CA ALA A 346 -10.64 34.80 -3.33
C ALA A 346 -11.20 34.07 -4.55
N ARG A 347 -10.72 34.39 -5.73
CA ARG A 347 -11.18 33.85 -7.01
C ARG A 347 -10.29 32.73 -7.53
N PHE A 348 -8.98 32.84 -7.39
CA PHE A 348 -8.01 31.86 -7.89
C PHE A 348 -7.35 31.08 -6.78
N TYR A 349 -6.92 29.85 -7.09
CA TYR A 349 -6.09 29.03 -6.19
C TYR A 349 -5.32 27.97 -6.96
N ALA A 350 -4.17 27.59 -6.43
CA ALA A 350 -3.39 26.46 -6.90
C ALA A 350 -3.74 25.21 -6.11
N GLU A 351 -3.79 24.05 -6.76
CA GLU A 351 -4.11 22.76 -6.15
C GLU A 351 -3.39 21.64 -6.90
N PHE A 352 -2.94 20.61 -6.16
CA PHE A 352 -2.43 19.38 -6.77
C PHE A 352 -3.59 18.49 -7.22
N ASN A 353 -3.48 17.90 -8.41
CA ASN A 353 -4.47 16.98 -8.94
C ASN A 353 -4.30 15.56 -8.36
N ILE A 354 -4.86 15.33 -7.18
CA ILE A 354 -4.85 14.01 -6.53
C ILE A 354 -5.85 13.06 -7.22
N ALA A 355 -6.94 13.61 -7.77
CA ALA A 355 -8.03 12.82 -8.34
C ALA A 355 -7.56 11.90 -9.47
N GLU A 356 -6.58 12.33 -10.27
CA GLU A 356 -5.99 11.52 -11.35
C GLU A 356 -5.28 10.26 -10.83
N LYS A 357 -4.69 10.32 -9.64
CA LYS A 357 -3.99 9.17 -9.02
C LYS A 357 -4.90 8.26 -8.20
N LEU A 358 -5.97 8.80 -7.65
CA LEU A 358 -6.99 8.05 -6.92
C LEU A 358 -8.06 7.48 -7.86
N ALA A 359 -8.15 7.99 -9.08
CA ALA A 359 -8.96 7.39 -10.13
C ALA A 359 -8.43 5.97 -10.39
N GLY A 360 -9.21 4.97 -10.07
CA GLY A 360 -8.85 3.55 -10.19
C GLY A 360 -8.47 3.10 -11.62
N SER A 361 -8.59 1.81 -11.90
CA SER A 361 -8.35 1.28 -13.25
C SER A 361 -9.27 1.96 -14.28
N PHE A 362 -8.91 1.83 -15.56
CA PHE A 362 -9.73 2.38 -16.65
C PHE A 362 -11.19 1.89 -16.56
N GLU A 363 -11.40 0.63 -16.17
CA GLU A 363 -12.72 0.04 -15.97
C GLU A 363 -13.49 0.69 -14.82
N GLU A 364 -12.84 0.96 -13.69
CA GLU A 364 -13.44 1.67 -12.55
C GLU A 364 -13.83 3.10 -12.92
N GLN A 365 -12.97 3.81 -13.64
CA GLN A 365 -13.27 5.15 -14.14
C GLN A 365 -14.45 5.13 -15.12
N ALA A 366 -14.48 4.18 -16.04
CA ALA A 366 -15.56 4.02 -16.99
C ALA A 366 -16.89 3.70 -16.28
N ALA A 367 -16.88 2.86 -15.26
CA ALA A 367 -18.05 2.53 -14.44
C ALA A 367 -18.55 3.76 -13.66
N VAL A 368 -17.64 4.51 -13.02
CA VAL A 368 -17.98 5.74 -12.29
C VAL A 368 -18.55 6.79 -13.24
N LEU A 369 -17.95 7.02 -14.40
CA LEU A 369 -18.44 8.00 -15.38
C LEU A 369 -19.80 7.59 -15.96
N SER A 370 -19.97 6.31 -16.29
CA SER A 370 -21.25 5.77 -16.77
C SER A 370 -22.35 5.93 -15.72
N SER A 371 -22.07 5.59 -14.47
CA SER A 371 -23.00 5.78 -13.36
C SER A 371 -23.30 7.27 -13.11
N SER A 372 -22.31 8.14 -13.22
CA SER A 372 -22.45 9.57 -12.96
C SER A 372 -23.29 10.29 -14.02
N VAL A 373 -23.19 9.84 -15.28
CA VAL A 373 -24.03 10.33 -16.38
C VAL A 373 -25.45 9.75 -16.31
N GLY A 374 -25.56 8.48 -15.88
CA GLY A 374 -26.84 7.79 -15.72
C GLY A 374 -27.63 8.22 -14.47
N ALA A 375 -26.95 8.59 -13.39
CA ALA A 375 -27.56 9.20 -12.19
C ALA A 375 -27.25 10.71 -12.20
N PRO A 376 -28.11 11.58 -12.69
CA PRO A 376 -27.86 12.82 -13.43
C PRO A 376 -27.13 13.93 -12.64
N TRP A 377 -25.87 13.74 -12.30
CA TRP A 377 -25.02 14.78 -11.73
C TRP A 377 -23.82 15.18 -12.60
N LEU A 378 -23.57 14.43 -13.71
CA LEU A 378 -22.62 14.81 -14.76
C LEU A 378 -23.32 14.82 -16.13
N THR A 379 -22.99 15.80 -16.96
CA THR A 379 -23.39 15.80 -18.36
C THR A 379 -22.48 14.87 -19.19
N PRO A 380 -22.95 14.35 -20.34
CA PRO A 380 -22.11 13.58 -21.25
C PRO A 380 -20.83 14.32 -21.67
N ASN A 381 -20.89 15.64 -21.92
CA ASN A 381 -19.70 16.41 -22.29
C ASN A 381 -18.72 16.60 -21.16
N GLU A 382 -19.17 16.77 -19.91
CA GLU A 382 -18.29 16.80 -18.75
C GLU A 382 -17.59 15.45 -18.53
N ALA A 383 -18.29 14.34 -18.72
CA ALA A 383 -17.69 13.00 -18.66
C ALA A 383 -16.68 12.77 -19.78
N ARG A 384 -16.99 13.24 -21.00
CA ARG A 384 -16.07 13.18 -22.15
C ARG A 384 -14.83 14.04 -21.94
N ALA A 385 -14.99 15.24 -21.40
CA ALA A 385 -13.88 16.13 -21.07
C ALA A 385 -12.90 15.50 -20.04
N ARG A 386 -13.41 14.73 -19.07
CA ARG A 386 -12.56 13.98 -18.12
C ARG A 386 -11.73 12.89 -18.79
N GLN A 387 -12.19 12.37 -19.95
CA GLN A 387 -11.49 11.38 -20.75
C GLN A 387 -10.71 11.99 -21.94
N ASN A 388 -10.53 13.32 -21.97
CA ASN A 388 -9.93 14.06 -23.08
C ASN A 388 -10.58 13.79 -24.44
N LEU A 389 -11.88 13.50 -24.46
CA LEU A 389 -12.67 13.33 -25.67
C LEU A 389 -13.34 14.67 -26.05
N PRO A 390 -13.44 15.01 -27.34
CA PRO A 390 -14.10 16.23 -27.79
C PRO A 390 -15.59 16.23 -27.42
N ALA A 391 -16.14 17.42 -27.16
CA ALA A 391 -17.56 17.60 -26.89
C ALA A 391 -18.42 17.16 -28.09
N ILE A 392 -19.64 16.69 -27.79
CA ILE A 392 -20.65 16.32 -28.80
C ILE A 392 -21.83 17.28 -28.70
N GLU A 393 -22.51 17.51 -29.83
CA GLU A 393 -23.72 18.32 -29.87
C GLU A 393 -24.83 17.69 -29.02
N GLY A 394 -25.49 18.47 -28.16
CA GLY A 394 -26.54 18.01 -27.24
C GLY A 394 -25.99 17.33 -25.98
N GLY A 395 -24.66 17.19 -25.82
CA GLY A 395 -24.04 16.53 -24.66
C GLY A 395 -23.94 17.38 -23.38
N ASP A 396 -24.41 18.63 -23.38
CA ASP A 396 -24.41 19.54 -22.23
C ASP A 396 -25.68 19.43 -21.37
N GLN A 397 -26.60 18.54 -21.74
CA GLN A 397 -27.81 18.29 -20.98
C GLN A 397 -27.64 17.07 -20.09
N LEU A 398 -28.15 17.14 -18.85
CA LEU A 398 -28.22 16.01 -17.96
C LEU A 398 -29.14 14.93 -18.53
N VAL A 399 -28.67 13.68 -18.55
CA VAL A 399 -29.46 12.52 -18.98
C VAL A 399 -30.35 12.09 -17.83
N VAL A 400 -31.60 12.48 -17.81
CA VAL A 400 -32.58 12.07 -16.79
C VAL A 400 -33.28 10.82 -17.30
N PRO A 401 -33.20 9.67 -16.57
CA PRO A 401 -33.97 8.48 -16.92
C PRO A 401 -35.46 8.76 -16.89
N LEU A 402 -36.22 8.23 -17.88
CA LEU A 402 -37.65 8.42 -18.01
C LEU A 402 -38.50 7.97 -16.82
N ASN A 403 -37.94 7.13 -15.96
CA ASN A 403 -38.60 6.60 -14.78
C ASN A 403 -38.31 7.37 -13.48
N VAL A 404 -37.67 8.55 -13.58
CA VAL A 404 -37.33 9.38 -12.40
C VAL A 404 -38.19 10.62 -12.41
N THR A 405 -38.91 10.89 -11.31
CA THR A 405 -39.66 12.13 -11.11
C THR A 405 -38.74 13.20 -10.51
N VAL A 406 -38.61 14.36 -11.19
CA VAL A 406 -37.84 15.49 -10.70
C VAL A 406 -38.74 16.35 -9.82
N GLY A 407 -38.39 16.56 -8.55
CA GLY A 407 -39.16 17.42 -7.63
C GLY A 407 -40.56 16.91 -7.30
N GLY A 408 -40.85 15.61 -7.44
CA GLY A 408 -42.16 15.01 -7.20
C GLY A 408 -43.17 15.23 -8.32
N GLN A 409 -42.78 15.84 -9.45
CA GLN A 409 -43.59 15.98 -10.64
C GLN A 409 -43.04 15.10 -11.76
N ALA A 410 -43.97 14.51 -12.56
CA ALA A 410 -43.56 13.76 -13.74
C ALA A 410 -42.77 14.66 -14.70
N SER A 411 -41.67 14.11 -15.27
CA SER A 411 -40.88 14.83 -16.27
C SER A 411 -41.81 15.33 -17.38
N PRO A 412 -41.68 16.57 -17.87
CA PRO A 412 -42.47 17.08 -19.00
C PRO A 412 -42.36 16.20 -20.26
N ARG A 413 -41.37 15.31 -20.33
CA ARG A 413 -41.18 14.36 -21.44
C ARG A 413 -41.96 13.05 -21.26
N ASP A 414 -42.52 12.79 -20.07
CA ASP A 414 -43.29 11.60 -19.75
C ASP A 414 -44.81 11.77 -20.00
N SER A 415 -45.27 12.95 -20.39
CA SER A 415 -46.65 13.13 -20.81
C SER A 415 -46.85 12.45 -22.16
N GLY A 416 -47.45 11.28 -22.16
CA GLY A 416 -47.75 10.45 -23.34
C GLY A 416 -48.69 11.07 -24.37
N THR A 417 -48.74 12.41 -24.48
CA THR A 417 -49.56 13.17 -25.39
C THR A 417 -48.79 13.83 -26.55
N GLN A 418 -47.55 13.45 -26.79
CA GLN A 418 -46.73 14.12 -27.83
C GLN A 418 -46.49 13.30 -29.10
N ASN A 419 -47.21 12.24 -29.38
CA ASN A 419 -47.06 11.54 -30.67
C ASN A 419 -48.37 11.26 -31.37
N GLU A 420 -49.18 12.29 -31.57
CA GLU A 420 -50.13 12.28 -32.68
C GLU A 420 -49.70 13.32 -33.71
N THR A 421 -48.73 12.95 -34.54
CA THR A 421 -48.55 13.54 -35.86
C THR A 421 -49.25 12.63 -36.88
N PRO A 422 -50.31 13.05 -37.52
CA PRO A 422 -50.95 12.22 -38.55
C PRO A 422 -50.06 12.16 -39.80
N GLY A 423 -49.56 10.98 -40.13
CA GLY A 423 -49.05 10.73 -41.46
C GLY A 423 -47.57 10.35 -41.59
N ALA A 424 -47.11 9.29 -40.93
CA ALA A 424 -45.90 8.61 -41.35
C ALA A 424 -46.17 7.08 -41.43
N PRO A 425 -45.69 6.38 -42.47
CA PRO A 425 -46.01 4.97 -42.69
C PRO A 425 -45.28 4.08 -41.66
N ASP A 426 -45.93 2.99 -41.30
CA ASP A 426 -45.52 1.90 -40.42
C ASP A 426 -44.04 1.52 -40.61
N ARG A 427 -43.23 1.80 -39.60
CA ARG A 427 -41.93 1.15 -39.43
C ARG A 427 -42.09 -0.04 -38.48
N ALA A 428 -41.77 -1.19 -38.98
CA ALA A 428 -41.80 -2.46 -38.31
C ALA A 428 -41.21 -2.36 -36.87
N THR A 429 -42.00 -2.80 -35.90
CA THR A 429 -41.67 -2.99 -34.50
C THR A 429 -40.39 -3.81 -34.33
N ALA A 430 -39.28 -3.15 -34.01
CA ALA A 430 -38.16 -3.81 -33.34
C ALA A 430 -38.63 -4.20 -31.95
N ALA A 431 -38.52 -5.45 -31.63
CA ALA A 431 -38.82 -5.97 -30.30
C ALA A 431 -38.02 -5.21 -29.22
N PRO A 432 -38.61 -4.82 -28.10
CA PRO A 432 -37.89 -4.17 -27.03
C PRO A 432 -36.83 -5.12 -26.48
N LEU A 433 -35.59 -4.62 -26.37
CA LEU A 433 -34.54 -5.27 -25.56
C LEU A 433 -35.08 -5.47 -24.15
N PRO A 434 -34.89 -6.63 -23.54
CA PRO A 434 -35.40 -6.90 -22.21
C PRO A 434 -34.74 -5.93 -21.22
N THR A 435 -35.56 -5.09 -20.61
CA THR A 435 -35.18 -4.32 -19.43
C THR A 435 -34.68 -5.29 -18.36
N ALA A 436 -33.44 -5.14 -17.91
CA ALA A 436 -32.92 -5.88 -16.79
C ALA A 436 -33.83 -5.64 -15.58
N LYS A 437 -34.68 -6.62 -15.27
CA LYS A 437 -35.41 -6.63 -14.01
C LYS A 437 -34.36 -6.74 -12.92
N ARG A 438 -34.39 -5.78 -11.97
CA ARG A 438 -33.67 -5.91 -10.70
C ARG A 438 -33.89 -7.33 -10.22
N ALA A 439 -32.80 -8.09 -10.04
CA ALA A 439 -32.89 -9.48 -9.59
C ALA A 439 -33.74 -9.51 -8.33
N ALA A 440 -34.82 -10.24 -8.37
CA ALA A 440 -35.67 -10.40 -7.19
C ALA A 440 -34.84 -11.09 -6.11
N LEU A 441 -34.89 -10.57 -4.87
CA LEU A 441 -34.29 -11.26 -3.72
C LEU A 441 -34.61 -12.76 -3.81
N PRO A 442 -33.60 -13.64 -3.61
CA PRO A 442 -33.81 -15.07 -3.71
C PRO A 442 -34.98 -15.49 -2.80
N PRO A 443 -35.82 -16.36 -3.24
CA PRO A 443 -36.97 -16.81 -2.45
C PRO A 443 -36.48 -17.36 -1.11
N ALA A 444 -37.24 -17.16 -0.04
CA ALA A 444 -36.90 -17.62 1.32
C ALA A 444 -36.49 -19.11 1.39
N LYS A 445 -36.92 -19.90 0.41
CA LYS A 445 -36.60 -21.32 0.20
C LYS A 445 -35.11 -21.51 -0.17
N SER A 446 -34.52 -20.66 -1.03
CA SER A 446 -33.12 -20.71 -1.43
C SER A 446 -32.19 -20.39 -0.26
N ARG A 447 -32.51 -19.37 0.55
CA ARG A 447 -31.72 -19.02 1.75
C ARG A 447 -31.70 -20.16 2.77
N ARG A 448 -32.84 -20.81 3.03
CA ARG A 448 -32.89 -21.96 3.96
C ARG A 448 -32.07 -23.15 3.45
N ALA A 449 -32.11 -23.41 2.15
CA ALA A 449 -31.33 -24.47 1.53
C ALA A 449 -29.82 -24.20 1.65
N ARG A 450 -29.39 -22.94 1.46
CA ARG A 450 -28.01 -22.57 1.60
C ARG A 450 -27.50 -22.65 3.04
N THR A 451 -28.29 -22.18 4.01
CA THR A 451 -27.95 -22.32 5.43
C THR A 451 -27.78 -23.79 5.80
N ALA A 452 -28.72 -24.66 5.41
CA ALA A 452 -28.61 -26.10 5.68
C ALA A 452 -27.37 -26.73 5.02
N ALA A 453 -27.01 -26.32 3.81
CA ALA A 453 -25.78 -26.78 3.15
C ALA A 453 -24.53 -26.30 3.87
N THR A 454 -24.50 -25.03 4.33
CA THR A 454 -23.41 -24.48 5.13
C THR A 454 -23.22 -25.26 6.43
N ASP A 455 -24.31 -25.53 7.14
CA ASP A 455 -24.29 -26.29 8.39
C ASP A 455 -23.81 -27.75 8.17
N ALA A 456 -24.22 -28.38 7.07
CA ALA A 456 -23.78 -29.74 6.73
C ALA A 456 -22.25 -29.79 6.45
N VAL A 457 -21.73 -28.83 5.69
CA VAL A 457 -20.29 -28.77 5.43
C VAL A 457 -19.52 -28.40 6.70
N ALA A 458 -20.03 -27.47 7.51
CA ALA A 458 -19.40 -27.08 8.78
C ALA A 458 -19.30 -28.25 9.75
N GLU A 459 -20.34 -29.11 9.83
CA GLU A 459 -20.33 -30.34 10.64
C GLU A 459 -19.25 -31.32 10.19
N VAL A 460 -19.04 -31.47 8.87
CA VAL A 460 -17.96 -32.31 8.31
C VAL A 460 -16.61 -31.77 8.70
N LEU A 461 -16.39 -30.46 8.54
CA LEU A 461 -15.13 -29.80 8.90
C LEU A 461 -14.85 -29.86 10.41
N ALA A 462 -15.86 -29.63 11.24
CA ALA A 462 -15.71 -29.72 12.69
C ALA A 462 -15.26 -31.11 13.12
N LYS A 463 -15.88 -32.19 12.59
CA LYS A 463 -15.48 -33.56 12.84
C LYS A 463 -14.06 -33.85 12.37
N PHE A 464 -13.65 -33.28 11.24
CA PHE A 464 -12.29 -33.41 10.74
C PHE A 464 -11.26 -32.75 11.69
N PHE A 465 -11.52 -31.51 12.14
CA PHE A 465 -10.65 -30.83 13.10
C PHE A 465 -10.61 -31.53 14.47
N GLU A 466 -11.74 -32.06 14.95
CA GLU A 466 -11.74 -32.91 16.14
C GLU A 466 -10.90 -34.17 15.96
N HIS A 467 -10.91 -34.77 14.76
CA HIS A 467 -10.06 -35.92 14.46
C HIS A 467 -8.58 -35.53 14.47
N GLN A 468 -8.19 -34.40 13.81
CA GLN A 468 -6.83 -33.87 13.88
C GLN A 468 -6.41 -33.63 15.33
N HIS A 469 -7.28 -33.02 16.15
CA HIS A 469 -7.00 -32.76 17.57
C HIS A 469 -6.70 -34.05 18.33
N LYS A 470 -7.52 -35.10 18.18
CA LYS A 470 -7.28 -36.41 18.83
C LYS A 470 -5.94 -37.03 18.45
N VAL A 471 -5.50 -36.87 17.21
CA VAL A 471 -4.24 -37.41 16.69
C VAL A 471 -3.03 -36.60 17.16
N LEU A 472 -3.13 -35.28 17.22
CA LEU A 472 -2.01 -34.37 17.50
C LEU A 472 -1.82 -34.09 18.98
N ARG A 473 -2.85 -34.11 19.83
CA ARG A 473 -2.85 -33.76 21.25
C ARG A 473 -1.79 -34.49 22.11
N GLY A 474 -1.43 -35.67 21.72
CA GLY A 474 -0.44 -36.49 22.49
C GLY A 474 1.03 -36.14 22.20
N LYS A 475 1.34 -35.16 21.32
CA LYS A 475 2.68 -34.92 20.82
C LYS A 475 3.06 -33.45 21.10
N LYS A 476 3.58 -33.20 22.31
CA LYS A 476 3.78 -31.83 22.82
C LYS A 476 4.95 -31.05 22.19
N ASP A 477 6.01 -31.70 21.72
CA ASP A 477 7.31 -31.04 21.49
C ASP A 477 7.66 -30.77 20.01
N LYS A 478 6.89 -31.24 19.04
CA LYS A 478 7.10 -31.00 17.61
C LYS A 478 5.78 -31.18 16.87
N LEU A 479 5.46 -30.29 15.92
CA LEU A 479 4.32 -30.44 15.04
C LEU A 479 4.56 -31.60 14.04
N PRO A 480 4.03 -32.82 14.29
CA PRO A 480 4.19 -33.94 13.37
C PRO A 480 3.13 -33.89 12.30
N TRP A 481 3.18 -32.87 11.45
CA TRP A 481 2.20 -32.64 10.41
C TRP A 481 2.47 -33.52 9.19
N ASP A 482 1.48 -34.27 8.78
CA ASP A 482 1.50 -35.08 7.57
C ASP A 482 0.52 -34.47 6.55
N SER A 483 1.01 -33.57 5.70
CA SER A 483 0.17 -32.85 4.73
C SER A 483 -0.52 -33.81 3.76
N GLU A 484 0.17 -34.84 3.23
CA GLU A 484 -0.40 -35.77 2.26
C GLU A 484 -1.59 -36.55 2.85
N ARG A 485 -1.44 -36.98 4.10
CA ARG A 485 -2.52 -37.66 4.83
C ARG A 485 -3.72 -36.74 5.04
N TRP A 486 -3.49 -35.56 5.62
CA TRP A 486 -4.59 -34.63 5.96
C TRP A 486 -5.31 -34.09 4.74
N ASP A 487 -4.56 -33.81 3.68
CA ASP A 487 -5.15 -33.37 2.41
C ASP A 487 -5.98 -34.45 1.77
N LYS A 488 -5.55 -35.68 1.81
CA LYS A 488 -6.29 -36.84 1.27
C LYS A 488 -7.57 -37.14 2.07
N GLU A 489 -7.48 -37.13 3.41
CA GLU A 489 -8.65 -37.37 4.28
C GLU A 489 -9.69 -36.25 4.08
N LEU A 490 -9.29 -34.98 4.15
CA LEU A 490 -10.20 -33.85 3.99
C LEU A 490 -10.76 -33.76 2.57
N THR A 491 -9.97 -34.09 1.55
CA THR A 491 -10.46 -34.14 0.16
C THR A 491 -11.61 -35.13 0.01
N ALA A 492 -11.52 -36.30 0.62
CA ALA A 492 -12.56 -37.30 0.55
C ALA A 492 -13.86 -36.81 1.21
N ASP A 493 -13.75 -36.20 2.39
CA ASP A 493 -14.87 -35.65 3.15
C ASP A 493 -15.54 -34.48 2.41
N LEU A 494 -14.75 -33.53 1.91
CA LEU A 494 -15.25 -32.39 1.14
C LEU A 494 -15.88 -32.81 -0.19
N LEU A 495 -15.33 -33.81 -0.87
CA LEU A 495 -15.88 -34.32 -2.11
C LEU A 495 -17.27 -34.95 -1.88
N ALA A 496 -17.40 -35.74 -0.82
CA ALA A 496 -18.70 -36.40 -0.50
C ALA A 496 -19.79 -35.35 -0.28
N VAL A 497 -19.55 -34.33 0.55
CA VAL A 497 -20.56 -33.31 0.83
C VAL A 497 -20.78 -32.38 -0.35
N SER A 498 -19.74 -32.01 -1.11
CA SER A 498 -19.87 -31.15 -2.30
C SER A 498 -20.68 -31.83 -3.41
N ARG A 499 -20.49 -33.11 -3.61
CA ARG A 499 -21.32 -33.89 -4.57
C ARG A 499 -22.80 -33.89 -4.18
N ALA A 500 -23.09 -34.15 -2.92
CA ALA A 500 -24.46 -34.17 -2.42
C ALA A 500 -25.16 -32.82 -2.61
N GLU A 501 -24.48 -31.72 -2.25
CA GLU A 501 -25.05 -30.38 -2.37
C GLU A 501 -25.15 -29.91 -3.83
N ALA A 502 -24.16 -30.22 -4.68
CA ALA A 502 -24.23 -29.92 -6.11
C ALA A 502 -25.40 -30.66 -6.81
N LEU A 503 -25.54 -31.93 -6.51
CA LEU A 503 -26.65 -32.75 -7.06
C LEU A 503 -28.02 -32.22 -6.60
N ARG A 504 -28.16 -31.85 -5.33
CA ARG A 504 -29.37 -31.25 -4.78
C ARG A 504 -29.71 -29.94 -5.50
N ALA A 505 -28.71 -29.03 -5.63
CA ALA A 505 -28.88 -27.75 -6.28
C ALA A 505 -29.20 -27.90 -7.78
N ALA A 506 -28.53 -28.81 -8.48
CA ALA A 506 -28.82 -29.14 -9.86
C ALA A 506 -30.28 -29.68 -10.04
N THR A 507 -30.69 -30.57 -9.16
CA THR A 507 -32.06 -31.16 -9.19
C THR A 507 -33.12 -30.07 -8.96
N ASP A 508 -32.90 -29.16 -8.03
CA ASP A 508 -33.80 -28.03 -7.78
C ASP A 508 -33.87 -27.09 -8.99
N ALA A 509 -32.74 -26.77 -9.61
CA ALA A 509 -32.68 -25.95 -10.83
C ALA A 509 -33.41 -26.62 -12.02
N LEU A 510 -33.29 -27.93 -12.18
CA LEU A 510 -33.99 -28.68 -13.20
C LEU A 510 -35.53 -28.67 -12.96
N LYS A 511 -35.98 -28.86 -11.71
CA LYS A 511 -37.40 -28.78 -11.35
C LYS A 511 -38.00 -27.42 -11.66
N ASP A 512 -37.27 -26.34 -11.36
CA ASP A 512 -37.71 -24.97 -11.63
C ASP A 512 -37.90 -24.74 -13.14
N ASN A 513 -37.12 -25.45 -13.97
CA ASN A 513 -37.23 -25.46 -15.42
C ASN A 513 -38.06 -26.63 -16.01
N ARG A 514 -38.81 -27.32 -15.17
CA ARG A 514 -39.73 -28.42 -15.55
C ARG A 514 -39.06 -29.65 -16.16
N LEU A 515 -37.84 -29.93 -15.78
CA LEU A 515 -37.05 -31.08 -16.19
C LEU A 515 -36.97 -32.11 -15.05
N GLY A 516 -36.80 -33.39 -15.40
CA GLY A 516 -36.55 -34.47 -14.44
C GLY A 516 -35.13 -34.47 -13.90
N ALA A 517 -34.92 -35.08 -12.75
CA ALA A 517 -33.58 -35.19 -12.13
C ALA A 517 -32.59 -36.02 -12.99
N ASP A 518 -33.13 -36.91 -13.83
CA ASP A 518 -32.40 -37.74 -14.80
C ASP A 518 -31.73 -36.93 -15.93
N ALA A 519 -32.08 -35.66 -16.07
CA ALA A 519 -31.44 -34.73 -17.02
C ALA A 519 -30.06 -34.22 -16.57
N TYR A 520 -29.62 -34.55 -15.34
CA TYR A 520 -28.30 -34.19 -14.83
C TYR A 520 -27.33 -35.39 -14.88
N ASP A 521 -26.26 -35.25 -15.67
CA ASP A 521 -25.18 -36.24 -15.74
C ASP A 521 -24.10 -35.94 -14.71
N GLU A 522 -24.23 -36.54 -13.53
CA GLU A 522 -23.27 -36.39 -12.44
C GLU A 522 -21.89 -36.93 -12.80
N ALA A 523 -21.79 -37.99 -13.63
CA ALA A 523 -20.50 -38.60 -13.97
C ALA A 523 -19.56 -37.62 -14.64
N ARG A 524 -20.07 -36.65 -15.42
CA ARG A 524 -19.29 -35.61 -16.09
C ARG A 524 -18.67 -34.60 -15.11
N THR A 525 -19.18 -34.52 -13.89
CA THR A 525 -18.84 -33.47 -12.94
C THR A 525 -17.87 -33.92 -11.84
N VAL A 526 -17.76 -35.23 -11.62
CA VAL A 526 -16.99 -35.84 -10.51
C VAL A 526 -15.50 -35.42 -10.57
N ALA A 527 -14.88 -35.44 -11.75
CA ALA A 527 -13.47 -35.10 -11.89
C ALA A 527 -13.18 -33.65 -11.43
N TYR A 528 -14.00 -32.71 -11.85
CA TYR A 528 -13.88 -31.31 -11.46
C TYR A 528 -14.14 -31.08 -9.97
N LEU A 529 -15.16 -31.71 -9.39
CA LEU A 529 -15.43 -31.63 -7.97
C LEU A 529 -14.30 -32.25 -7.15
N THR A 530 -13.68 -33.34 -7.62
CA THR A 530 -12.52 -33.95 -6.95
C THR A 530 -11.33 -32.99 -6.91
N GLU A 531 -10.97 -32.41 -8.05
CA GLU A 531 -9.86 -31.45 -8.14
C GLU A 531 -10.12 -30.20 -7.28
N SER A 532 -11.34 -29.68 -7.31
CA SER A 532 -11.73 -28.52 -6.52
C SER A 532 -11.74 -28.81 -5.01
N SER A 533 -12.18 -30.00 -4.60
CA SER A 533 -12.15 -30.43 -3.21
C SER A 533 -10.71 -30.58 -2.72
N ALA A 534 -9.81 -31.12 -3.54
CA ALA A 534 -8.39 -31.27 -3.21
C ALA A 534 -7.72 -29.90 -2.98
N ARG A 535 -7.93 -28.95 -3.87
CA ARG A 535 -7.39 -27.58 -3.70
C ARG A 535 -7.90 -26.88 -2.44
N LYS A 536 -9.18 -27.07 -2.10
CA LYS A 536 -9.77 -26.51 -0.87
C LYS A 536 -9.22 -27.19 0.38
N ALA A 537 -9.06 -28.51 0.34
CA ALA A 537 -8.48 -29.29 1.44
C ALA A 537 -7.04 -28.83 1.74
N GLU A 538 -6.21 -28.67 0.69
CA GLU A 538 -4.87 -28.16 0.80
C GLU A 538 -4.84 -26.74 1.43
N ALA A 539 -5.67 -25.82 0.96
CA ALA A 539 -5.74 -24.46 1.49
C ALA A 539 -6.19 -24.42 2.97
N ILE A 540 -7.17 -25.22 3.35
CA ILE A 540 -7.66 -25.32 4.74
C ILE A 540 -6.54 -25.89 5.64
N ASN A 541 -5.94 -27.00 5.24
CA ASN A 541 -4.92 -27.67 6.02
C ASN A 541 -3.64 -26.83 6.15
N GLU A 542 -3.20 -26.14 5.10
CA GLU A 542 -2.04 -25.26 5.16
C GLU A 542 -2.28 -24.07 6.10
N GLY A 543 -3.48 -23.48 6.09
CA GLY A 543 -3.87 -22.44 7.04
C GLY A 543 -3.85 -22.95 8.49
N THR A 544 -4.37 -24.15 8.74
CA THR A 544 -4.38 -24.80 10.06
C THR A 544 -2.97 -25.15 10.50
N ARG A 545 -2.13 -25.71 9.61
CA ARG A 545 -0.73 -26.04 9.85
C ARG A 545 0.05 -24.81 10.30
N LYS A 546 -0.13 -23.68 9.60
CA LYS A 546 0.54 -22.42 9.94
C LYS A 546 0.18 -21.95 11.34
N ARG A 547 -1.12 -21.91 11.67
CA ARG A 547 -1.57 -21.50 13.03
C ARG A 547 -1.06 -22.44 14.13
N LEU A 548 -0.99 -23.74 13.85
CA LEU A 548 -0.42 -24.71 14.78
C LEU A 548 1.08 -24.51 14.95
N GLN A 549 1.80 -24.21 13.87
CA GLN A 549 3.23 -23.92 13.93
C GLN A 549 3.48 -22.66 14.76
N ASP A 550 2.74 -21.57 14.48
CA ASP A 550 2.84 -20.33 15.24
C ASP A 550 2.55 -20.56 16.74
N ALA A 551 1.60 -21.44 17.08
CA ALA A 551 1.27 -21.77 18.45
C ALA A 551 2.34 -22.65 19.13
N VAL A 552 3.01 -23.53 18.38
CA VAL A 552 4.15 -24.34 18.88
C VAL A 552 5.37 -23.46 19.08
N ASP A 553 5.67 -22.58 18.10
CA ASP A 553 6.82 -21.66 18.19
C ASP A 553 6.67 -20.68 19.37
N ALA A 554 5.44 -20.28 19.70
CA ALA A 554 5.16 -19.44 20.86
C ALA A 554 5.44 -20.13 22.21
N LEU A 555 5.58 -21.45 22.26
CA LEU A 555 5.98 -22.16 23.47
C LEU A 555 7.50 -22.06 23.77
N ASP A 556 8.31 -21.77 22.76
CA ASP A 556 9.77 -21.59 22.95
C ASP A 556 10.07 -20.29 23.73
N ASP A 557 9.12 -19.33 23.73
CA ASP A 557 9.21 -18.06 24.47
C ASP A 557 8.49 -18.12 25.83
N TRP A 558 7.95 -19.29 26.24
CA TRP A 558 7.22 -19.47 27.51
C TRP A 558 8.17 -19.49 28.70
N ASP A 559 7.90 -18.63 29.70
CA ASP A 559 8.74 -18.55 30.89
C ASP A 559 8.19 -19.46 32.00
N ASP A 560 9.08 -20.17 32.70
CA ASP A 560 8.72 -21.10 33.80
C ASP A 560 7.98 -20.41 34.95
N GLU A 561 8.05 -19.07 35.04
CA GLU A 561 7.33 -18.28 36.03
C GLU A 561 5.81 -18.20 35.74
N ASP A 562 5.37 -18.44 34.51
CA ASP A 562 3.97 -18.35 34.07
C ASP A 562 3.15 -19.66 34.24
N GLY A 563 3.79 -20.70 34.77
CA GLY A 563 3.18 -22.00 35.03
C GLY A 563 3.30 -23.02 33.90
N GLU A 564 2.52 -24.12 33.96
CA GLU A 564 2.58 -25.16 32.91
C GLU A 564 2.09 -24.58 31.55
N PRO A 565 2.89 -24.73 30.46
CA PRO A 565 2.51 -24.16 29.16
C PRO A 565 1.22 -24.80 28.63
N PRO A 566 0.34 -24.03 27.99
CA PRO A 566 -0.88 -24.55 27.39
C PRO A 566 -0.53 -25.52 26.26
N ASN A 567 -1.39 -26.52 26.05
CA ASN A 567 -1.24 -27.40 24.90
C ASN A 567 -1.56 -26.61 23.60
N PRO A 568 -0.62 -26.43 22.66
CA PRO A 568 -0.82 -25.59 21.46
C PRO A 568 -1.95 -26.12 20.57
N TYR A 569 -2.23 -27.42 20.61
CA TYR A 569 -3.28 -28.04 19.79
C TYR A 569 -4.67 -27.80 20.33
N ASP A 570 -4.83 -27.66 21.67
CA ASP A 570 -6.15 -27.51 22.30
C ASP A 570 -6.84 -26.23 21.87
N LYS A 571 -6.13 -25.10 21.84
CA LYS A 571 -6.73 -23.82 21.44
C LYS A 571 -6.99 -23.75 19.94
N VAL A 572 -5.96 -24.02 19.12
CA VAL A 572 -6.05 -23.82 17.67
C VAL A 572 -7.11 -24.72 17.04
N LEU A 573 -7.11 -26.03 17.37
CA LEU A 573 -8.03 -26.97 16.73
C LEU A 573 -9.46 -26.90 17.28
N VAL A 574 -9.65 -26.38 18.50
CA VAL A 574 -11.00 -26.06 19.01
C VAL A 574 -11.53 -24.82 18.33
N ASP A 575 -10.71 -23.75 18.19
CA ASP A 575 -11.11 -22.54 17.46
C ASP A 575 -11.42 -22.84 15.98
N GLU A 576 -10.69 -23.79 15.34
CA GLU A 576 -10.99 -24.26 13.99
C GLU A 576 -12.35 -24.97 13.92
N ALA A 577 -12.63 -25.86 14.86
CA ALA A 577 -13.89 -26.58 14.87
C ALA A 577 -15.10 -25.69 15.15
N ASP A 578 -14.97 -24.70 16.06
CA ASP A 578 -16.08 -23.83 16.48
C ASP A 578 -16.32 -22.63 15.54
N GLY A 579 -15.27 -22.02 15.01
CA GLY A 579 -15.37 -20.77 14.25
C GLY A 579 -15.06 -20.92 12.75
N HIS A 580 -13.91 -21.46 12.43
CA HIS A 580 -13.47 -21.55 11.03
C HIS A 580 -14.20 -22.60 10.22
N ALA A 581 -14.66 -23.69 10.85
CA ALA A 581 -15.50 -24.71 10.20
C ALA A 581 -16.74 -24.10 9.54
N HIS A 582 -17.42 -23.18 10.21
CA HIS A 582 -18.60 -22.51 9.65
C HIS A 582 -18.23 -21.53 8.51
N THR A 583 -17.13 -20.80 8.64
CA THR A 583 -16.66 -19.88 7.60
C THR A 583 -16.30 -20.63 6.32
N TRP A 584 -15.50 -21.70 6.41
CA TRP A 584 -15.18 -22.56 5.28
C TRP A 584 -16.40 -23.33 4.79
N GLY A 585 -17.31 -23.70 5.70
CA GLY A 585 -18.60 -24.32 5.37
C GLY A 585 -19.40 -23.47 4.39
N ALA A 586 -19.49 -22.16 4.63
CA ALA A 586 -20.17 -21.23 3.73
C ALA A 586 -19.51 -21.13 2.34
N VAL A 587 -18.18 -21.16 2.28
CA VAL A 587 -17.41 -21.13 1.02
C VAL A 587 -17.62 -22.41 0.21
N VAL A 588 -17.46 -23.57 0.82
CA VAL A 588 -17.60 -24.88 0.15
C VAL A 588 -19.04 -25.11 -0.30
N ALA A 589 -20.03 -24.80 0.56
CA ALA A 589 -21.44 -24.91 0.21
C ALA A 589 -21.83 -23.96 -0.93
N GLY A 590 -21.39 -22.69 -0.88
CA GLY A 590 -21.62 -21.71 -1.94
C GLY A 590 -21.05 -22.16 -3.27
N PHE A 591 -19.83 -22.70 -3.27
CA PHE A 591 -19.18 -23.28 -4.45
C PHE A 591 -20.01 -24.47 -4.99
N ALA A 592 -20.36 -25.42 -4.16
CA ALA A 592 -21.07 -26.63 -4.59
C ALA A 592 -22.47 -26.34 -5.17
N ILE A 593 -23.21 -25.43 -4.52
CA ILE A 593 -24.51 -24.96 -5.00
C ILE A 593 -24.37 -24.23 -6.33
N GLY A 594 -23.46 -23.26 -6.42
CA GLY A 594 -23.22 -22.48 -7.64
C GLY A 594 -22.79 -23.36 -8.80
N PHE A 595 -21.91 -24.32 -8.56
CA PHE A 595 -21.50 -25.33 -9.53
C PHE A 595 -22.68 -26.18 -10.02
N GLY A 596 -23.45 -26.75 -9.11
CA GLY A 596 -24.59 -27.64 -9.46
C GLY A 596 -25.64 -26.91 -10.30
N VAL A 597 -26.01 -25.69 -9.93
CA VAL A 597 -26.97 -24.86 -10.67
C VAL A 597 -26.44 -24.51 -12.07
N THR A 598 -25.18 -24.06 -12.15
CA THR A 598 -24.56 -23.67 -13.42
C THR A 598 -24.38 -24.84 -14.36
N GLU A 599 -23.97 -25.99 -13.84
CA GLU A 599 -23.76 -27.20 -14.64
C GLU A 599 -25.05 -27.81 -15.13
N ALA A 600 -26.13 -27.80 -14.34
CA ALA A 600 -27.44 -28.18 -14.78
C ALA A 600 -27.93 -27.36 -15.99
N ALA A 601 -27.69 -26.03 -15.94
CA ALA A 601 -28.00 -25.15 -17.05
C ALA A 601 -27.09 -25.39 -18.26
N ARG A 602 -25.81 -25.66 -18.05
CA ARG A 602 -24.83 -25.97 -19.12
C ARG A 602 -25.20 -27.24 -19.85
N GLN A 603 -25.66 -28.28 -19.13
CA GLN A 603 -26.06 -29.56 -19.73
C GLN A 603 -27.38 -29.49 -20.51
N ASN A 604 -28.31 -28.62 -20.11
CA ASN A 604 -29.67 -28.62 -20.62
C ASN A 604 -30.11 -27.33 -21.35
N GLY A 605 -29.48 -26.19 -21.10
CA GLY A 605 -29.95 -24.89 -21.61
C GLY A 605 -29.42 -24.49 -22.98
N GLY A 606 -28.39 -25.17 -23.49
CA GLY A 606 -27.76 -24.84 -24.77
C GLY A 606 -27.24 -23.42 -24.85
N LYS A 607 -27.09 -22.88 -26.07
CA LYS A 607 -26.48 -21.53 -26.31
C LYS A 607 -27.32 -20.35 -25.78
N LYS A 608 -28.56 -20.57 -25.35
CA LYS A 608 -29.45 -19.52 -24.80
C LYS A 608 -29.40 -19.43 -23.29
N ALA A 609 -28.78 -20.38 -22.62
CA ALA A 609 -28.67 -20.37 -21.17
C ALA A 609 -27.82 -19.20 -20.68
N THR A 610 -28.30 -18.55 -19.65
CA THR A 610 -27.64 -17.44 -18.97
C THR A 610 -27.56 -17.67 -17.47
N LYS A 611 -26.58 -17.02 -16.83
CA LYS A 611 -26.44 -17.01 -15.37
C LYS A 611 -26.37 -15.57 -14.87
N THR A 612 -27.00 -15.34 -13.71
CA THR A 612 -27.14 -14.02 -13.11
C THR A 612 -26.57 -14.06 -11.69
N TRP A 613 -25.69 -13.10 -11.35
CA TRP A 613 -25.16 -12.93 -10.00
C TRP A 613 -26.19 -12.29 -9.09
N ILE A 614 -26.37 -12.83 -7.88
CA ILE A 614 -27.30 -12.31 -6.89
C ILE A 614 -26.57 -12.08 -5.57
N VAL A 615 -26.59 -10.83 -5.09
CA VAL A 615 -26.06 -10.47 -3.79
C VAL A 615 -27.12 -10.66 -2.71
N THR A 616 -26.84 -11.51 -1.72
CA THR A 616 -27.78 -11.80 -0.63
C THR A 616 -27.34 -11.20 0.71
N SER A 617 -26.08 -10.74 0.83
CA SER A 617 -25.54 -10.12 2.02
C SER A 617 -26.05 -8.68 2.20
N SER A 618 -26.28 -8.28 3.46
CA SER A 618 -26.57 -6.88 3.81
C SER A 618 -25.33 -5.98 3.77
N ASN A 619 -24.13 -6.58 3.83
CA ASN A 619 -22.83 -5.88 3.74
C ASN A 619 -21.91 -6.67 2.79
N PRO A 620 -22.19 -6.66 1.48
CA PRO A 620 -21.37 -7.36 0.49
C PRO A 620 -20.05 -6.63 0.29
N ARG A 621 -19.03 -7.34 -0.21
CA ARG A 621 -17.84 -6.70 -0.76
C ARG A 621 -18.22 -5.78 -1.91
N GLU A 622 -17.45 -4.71 -2.10
CA GLU A 622 -17.72 -3.73 -3.15
C GLU A 622 -17.70 -4.37 -4.55
N SER A 623 -16.73 -5.28 -4.80
CA SER A 623 -16.65 -6.08 -6.02
C SER A 623 -17.90 -6.92 -6.26
N HIS A 624 -18.44 -7.55 -5.23
CA HIS A 624 -19.65 -8.37 -5.33
C HIS A 624 -20.91 -7.52 -5.42
N ALA A 625 -20.97 -6.39 -4.73
CA ALA A 625 -22.10 -5.46 -4.81
C ALA A 625 -22.27 -4.90 -6.22
N ALA A 626 -21.18 -4.63 -6.91
CA ALA A 626 -21.17 -4.12 -8.29
C ALA A 626 -21.74 -5.12 -9.30
N MET A 627 -21.71 -6.42 -9.00
CA MET A 627 -22.20 -7.48 -9.87
C MET A 627 -23.66 -7.88 -9.63
N ASP A 628 -24.33 -7.27 -8.65
CA ASP A 628 -25.73 -7.64 -8.35
C ASP A 628 -26.63 -7.42 -9.58
N GLY A 629 -27.20 -8.52 -10.08
CA GLY A 629 -28.00 -8.53 -11.30
C GLY A 629 -27.20 -8.66 -12.61
N GLU A 630 -25.87 -8.74 -12.56
CA GLU A 630 -25.07 -9.01 -13.75
C GLU A 630 -25.45 -10.35 -14.36
N THR A 631 -25.76 -10.34 -15.65
CA THR A 631 -26.17 -11.54 -16.39
C THR A 631 -25.21 -11.79 -17.54
N VAL A 632 -24.66 -13.00 -17.57
CA VAL A 632 -23.71 -13.44 -18.60
C VAL A 632 -24.17 -14.76 -19.23
N PRO A 633 -23.70 -15.10 -20.44
CA PRO A 633 -23.92 -16.44 -21.00
C PRO A 633 -23.42 -17.53 -20.05
N ILE A 634 -24.00 -18.70 -20.08
CA ILE A 634 -23.68 -19.81 -19.16
C ILE A 634 -22.20 -20.18 -19.16
N ASP A 635 -21.51 -20.06 -20.29
CA ASP A 635 -20.08 -20.35 -20.45
C ASP A 635 -19.20 -19.10 -20.28
N GLY A 636 -19.77 -17.93 -20.07
CA GLY A 636 -19.03 -16.68 -19.79
C GLY A 636 -18.69 -16.54 -18.32
N THR A 637 -17.68 -15.72 -18.01
CA THR A 637 -17.34 -15.30 -16.63
C THR A 637 -18.02 -13.98 -16.28
N PHE A 638 -18.28 -13.73 -15.00
CA PHE A 638 -18.72 -12.44 -14.50
C PHE A 638 -17.60 -11.42 -14.57
N SER A 639 -17.89 -10.14 -14.39
CA SER A 639 -16.93 -9.05 -14.51
C SER A 639 -15.74 -9.13 -13.54
N ASN A 640 -15.87 -9.88 -12.44
CA ASN A 640 -14.76 -10.19 -11.53
C ASN A 640 -13.94 -11.43 -11.94
N GLY A 641 -14.21 -12.01 -13.11
CA GLY A 641 -13.52 -13.20 -13.61
C GLY A 641 -13.99 -14.53 -13.03
N LEU A 642 -15.00 -14.54 -12.15
CA LEU A 642 -15.54 -15.76 -11.56
C LEU A 642 -16.62 -16.41 -12.45
N ASP A 643 -16.64 -17.72 -12.45
CA ASP A 643 -17.71 -18.49 -13.12
C ASP A 643 -19.05 -18.46 -12.34
N TRP A 644 -18.98 -18.51 -11.02
CA TRP A 644 -20.09 -18.36 -10.08
C TRP A 644 -19.54 -17.92 -8.71
N PRO A 645 -20.36 -17.47 -7.75
CA PRO A 645 -19.93 -17.15 -6.41
C PRO A 645 -19.14 -18.28 -5.75
N ALA A 646 -17.99 -17.98 -5.21
CA ALA A 646 -17.03 -18.92 -4.62
C ALA A 646 -16.38 -19.92 -5.60
N SER A 647 -16.38 -19.65 -6.92
CA SER A 647 -15.74 -20.52 -7.92
C SER A 647 -14.22 -20.47 -7.92
N CYS A 648 -13.59 -19.44 -7.41
CA CYS A 648 -12.12 -19.38 -7.29
C CYS A 648 -11.63 -19.83 -5.91
N GLY A 649 -10.33 -20.13 -5.82
CA GLY A 649 -9.68 -20.53 -4.58
C GLY A 649 -9.05 -19.38 -3.80
N ASP A 650 -9.20 -18.11 -4.25
CA ASP A 650 -8.65 -16.95 -3.55
C ASP A 650 -9.46 -16.68 -2.26
N PRO A 651 -8.84 -16.83 -1.07
CA PRO A 651 -9.53 -16.60 0.19
C PRO A 651 -10.11 -15.19 0.32
N ASP A 652 -9.45 -14.19 -0.27
CA ASP A 652 -9.88 -12.80 -0.17
C ASP A 652 -11.16 -12.53 -0.98
N GLU A 653 -11.40 -13.28 -2.06
CA GLU A 653 -12.62 -13.18 -2.85
C GLU A 653 -13.77 -14.06 -2.34
N VAL A 654 -13.45 -15.17 -1.69
CA VAL A 654 -14.48 -16.17 -1.35
C VAL A 654 -14.82 -16.24 0.14
N ALA A 655 -13.93 -15.84 1.06
CA ALA A 655 -14.16 -15.92 2.49
C ALA A 655 -15.41 -15.11 2.91
N GLY A 656 -16.40 -15.79 3.51
CA GLY A 656 -17.66 -15.16 3.94
C GLY A 656 -18.58 -14.68 2.81
N CYS A 657 -18.32 -15.06 1.54
CA CYS A 657 -19.19 -14.72 0.42
C CYS A 657 -20.58 -15.40 0.57
N GLN A 658 -21.64 -14.57 0.53
CA GLN A 658 -23.03 -15.04 0.59
C GLN A 658 -23.78 -14.85 -0.74
N CYS A 659 -23.08 -14.47 -1.81
CA CYS A 659 -23.71 -14.32 -3.13
C CYS A 659 -24.21 -15.65 -3.68
N GLU A 660 -25.22 -15.61 -4.54
CA GLU A 660 -25.83 -16.74 -5.20
C GLU A 660 -25.79 -16.55 -6.73
N VAL A 661 -25.96 -17.64 -7.47
CA VAL A 661 -26.14 -17.61 -8.92
C VAL A 661 -27.53 -18.12 -9.25
N SER A 662 -28.25 -17.41 -10.09
CA SER A 662 -29.50 -17.83 -10.70
C SER A 662 -29.26 -18.13 -12.17
N VAL A 663 -29.90 -19.14 -12.70
CA VAL A 663 -29.79 -19.54 -14.12
C VAL A 663 -31.13 -19.44 -14.82
N SER A 664 -31.08 -19.19 -16.11
CA SER A 664 -32.26 -19.16 -16.98
C SER A 664 -31.89 -19.79 -18.32
N TRP A 665 -32.68 -20.73 -18.79
CA TRP A 665 -32.51 -21.35 -20.11
C TRP A 665 -33.86 -21.75 -20.74
#